data_fb7a5e684b5ccd3ccab56ff09ae77f88
#
_entry.id   fb7a5e684b5ccd3ccab56ff09ae77f88
#
_cell.length_a   1.000
_cell.length_b   1.000
_cell.length_c   1.000
_cell.angle_alpha   90.00
_cell.angle_beta   90.00
_cell.angle_gamma   90.00
#
_symmetry.space_group_name_H-M   'P 1'
#
loop_
_entity.id
_entity.type
_entity.pdbx_description
1 polymer ?
#
loop_
_entity_poly.entity_id
_entity_poly.type
_entity_poly.pdbx_seq_one_letter_code
_entity_poly.pdbx_strand_id
1 'polypeptide(L)'
;MTLPGNVGDFRRRCGDKGVQREYRVSVHVCRHRRQVGDMRESFVVNGRFLVQNLSGVQRYARNIVNALDRIEATRGASLLFPKGGLHPAYERLDAVEVGVLGGYGWEQVELPIAARGQRLLNLCNMAPVIKSDQIVCIHDTNVLSSPDSYTRGFRAAYRSLQPLFARRAVRIATVSHASARQIARYLPISLPQIVVLPNGHEHALLWNSDRASLPPELPVQVGDRPFVLAIGSGAKHKNMSLLIEIAPSLAASGINIVIAGGDEIEERSEARLPANVHLCGRVLDDDLAYLLDHALCLAFPSLTEGFGLPIVEAMARGCPVVSSDCASMPEVCGAAALMASPLDPAQWVKHIETLAMSPQLQIDLAGRGREQCKKFSWHDSAEGYLELLESPMAATRRVSPGAPPGARVAAVFATLGRPEVVSKTVRHFLSNQRLLPSSVIVSCVTPEDAGDLVHLEGLKIVLGPVGLANQRNAALNQLDPTTDIVAFFDDDFIAHPDWLAEAAQVFQDESSVVGITGHVIADGIKGPGIVFEEAAQMVEAAAEVGARRWIEPFSPYGCNMAFRMKAIGPLRFDDRLVLYGWLEDRDFGAALAKTGGRLVRWSGCQGVHMGVKSGRTSGERLGYSQVANPLYMLKKGTMKPDLVAGQIFRNVASNAGRLLAPEPYVDRKGRLKGNIRALLDGLTGSLAPERAAGLGKKRMAVANEGNPAGAGRV
;
A
#
# COMPACT_ATOMS: atom_id res chain seq x y z
N MET A 1 27.00 -58.37 -18.76
CA MET A 1 27.63 -58.96 -17.57
C MET A 1 27.42 -58.01 -16.40
N THR A 2 26.50 -58.40 -15.57
CA THR A 2 26.47 -58.39 -14.11
C THR A 2 26.81 -57.09 -13.34
N LEU A 3 25.81 -56.58 -12.68
CA LEU A 3 25.76 -55.88 -11.38
C LEU A 3 26.58 -56.63 -10.28
N PRO A 4 26.77 -56.20 -9.03
CA PRO A 4 26.11 -55.14 -8.21
C PRO A 4 27.01 -54.53 -7.09
N GLY A 5 26.39 -53.72 -6.22
CA GLY A 5 26.73 -53.59 -4.80
C GLY A 5 27.03 -52.13 -4.35
N ASN A 6 26.52 -51.59 -3.43
CA ASN A 6 25.75 -51.69 -2.21
C ASN A 6 26.23 -50.54 -1.26
N VAL A 7 25.30 -49.76 -0.79
CA VAL A 7 25.10 -49.12 0.54
C VAL A 7 26.29 -48.99 1.48
N GLY A 8 26.50 -47.77 1.98
CA GLY A 8 27.36 -47.47 3.11
C GLY A 8 26.92 -46.21 3.86
N ASP A 9 26.14 -46.46 4.89
CA ASP A 9 25.69 -45.52 5.94
C ASP A 9 26.87 -44.97 6.74
N PHE A 10 26.97 -43.65 6.95
CA PHE A 10 27.82 -43.09 7.99
C PHE A 10 27.11 -41.94 8.72
N ARG A 11 26.45 -42.30 9.83
CA ARG A 11 26.13 -41.36 10.91
C ARG A 11 27.39 -41.00 11.69
N ARG A 12 27.69 -39.72 11.89
CA ARG A 12 28.25 -39.22 13.15
C ARG A 12 27.84 -37.77 13.44
N ARG A 13 27.35 -37.63 14.64
CA ARG A 13 26.97 -36.46 15.45
C ARG A 13 28.02 -35.37 15.54
N CYS A 14 27.53 -34.13 15.64
CA CYS A 14 27.82 -33.02 16.57
C CYS A 14 27.07 -31.82 15.99
N GLY A 15 26.14 -31.18 16.56
CA GLY A 15 26.08 -30.45 17.81
C GLY A 15 26.11 -28.98 17.54
N ASP A 16 24.95 -28.34 17.60
CA ASP A 16 24.61 -27.06 18.16
C ASP A 16 24.27 -25.86 17.23
N LYS A 17 23.00 -25.49 17.35
CA LYS A 17 22.34 -24.16 17.41
C LYS A 17 22.57 -23.15 16.27
N GLY A 18 21.54 -22.98 15.47
CA GLY A 18 21.31 -21.87 14.58
C GLY A 18 20.04 -22.06 13.78
N VAL A 19 18.88 -21.67 14.33
CA VAL A 19 17.58 -21.80 13.65
C VAL A 19 17.48 -20.77 12.55
N GLN A 20 17.92 -21.11 11.33
CA GLN A 20 17.44 -20.47 10.11
C GLN A 20 16.26 -21.29 9.61
N ARG A 21 15.05 -20.75 9.75
CA ARG A 21 13.87 -21.27 9.07
C ARG A 21 13.92 -20.87 7.60
N GLU A 22 14.49 -21.71 6.76
CA GLU A 22 14.27 -21.67 5.32
C GLU A 22 12.82 -22.02 5.01
N TYR A 23 12.08 -21.04 4.51
CA TYR A 23 10.77 -21.29 3.91
C TYR A 23 10.98 -21.90 2.52
N ARG A 24 11.08 -23.22 2.44
CA ARG A 24 10.89 -23.96 1.19
C ARG A 24 9.42 -23.89 0.82
N VAL A 25 9.08 -23.07 -0.17
CA VAL A 25 7.82 -23.19 -0.90
C VAL A 25 7.94 -24.43 -1.78
N SER A 26 7.53 -25.57 -1.22
CA SER A 26 7.38 -26.79 -2.01
C SER A 26 6.07 -26.71 -2.80
N VAL A 27 6.16 -26.43 -4.08
CA VAL A 27 5.06 -26.70 -5.02
C VAL A 27 4.96 -28.23 -5.14
N HIS A 28 4.11 -28.83 -4.34
CA HIS A 28 3.72 -30.24 -4.52
C HIS A 28 2.67 -30.29 -5.63
N VAL A 29 3.12 -30.56 -6.85
CA VAL A 29 2.25 -31.02 -7.93
C VAL A 29 1.81 -32.44 -7.58
N CYS A 30 0.59 -32.58 -7.06
CA CYS A 30 -0.06 -33.88 -6.96
C CYS A 30 -0.37 -34.38 -8.38
N ARG A 31 0.52 -35.17 -8.94
CA ARG A 31 0.24 -35.94 -10.17
C ARG A 31 -0.76 -37.07 -9.86
N HIS A 32 -2.05 -36.74 -9.91
CA HIS A 32 -3.07 -37.76 -10.12
C HIS A 32 -3.26 -37.91 -11.63
N ARG A 33 -2.63 -38.94 -12.23
CA ARG A 33 -3.03 -39.45 -13.54
C ARG A 33 -4.46 -39.95 -13.41
N ARG A 34 -5.45 -39.12 -13.79
CA ARG A 34 -6.80 -39.63 -14.15
C ARG A 34 -6.79 -40.04 -15.60
N GLN A 35 -7.34 -41.21 -15.84
CA GLN A 35 -7.59 -41.75 -17.17
C GLN A 35 -8.42 -40.74 -17.98
N VAL A 36 -7.98 -40.49 -19.22
CA VAL A 36 -8.66 -39.69 -20.23
C VAL A 36 -9.93 -40.44 -20.63
N GLY A 37 -11.06 -39.92 -20.22
CA GLY A 37 -12.38 -40.38 -20.60
C GLY A 37 -13.39 -39.25 -20.42
N ASP A 38 -13.83 -38.72 -21.54
CA ASP A 38 -15.05 -38.01 -21.85
C ASP A 38 -15.35 -36.60 -21.30
N MET A 39 -15.63 -35.74 -22.30
CA MET A 39 -16.31 -34.43 -22.27
C MET A 39 -15.69 -33.35 -21.35
N ARG A 40 -14.58 -32.80 -21.81
CA ARG A 40 -14.17 -31.45 -21.35
C ARG A 40 -15.09 -30.44 -22.01
N GLU A 41 -15.78 -29.64 -21.21
CA GLU A 41 -16.50 -28.47 -21.72
C GLU A 41 -15.50 -27.55 -22.44
N SER A 42 -15.71 -27.30 -23.73
CA SER A 42 -14.88 -26.40 -24.50
C SER A 42 -15.01 -24.99 -23.92
N PHE A 43 -13.90 -24.29 -23.75
CA PHE A 43 -13.88 -22.92 -23.29
C PHE A 43 -13.58 -21.95 -24.45
N VAL A 44 -13.83 -20.66 -24.21
CA VAL A 44 -13.60 -19.58 -25.18
C VAL A 44 -12.65 -18.56 -24.55
N VAL A 45 -11.67 -18.10 -25.34
CA VAL A 45 -10.77 -17.01 -24.95
C VAL A 45 -11.23 -15.70 -25.61
N ASN A 46 -11.30 -14.61 -24.84
CA ASN A 46 -11.51 -13.26 -25.34
C ASN A 46 -10.26 -12.75 -26.07
N GLY A 47 -10.31 -12.74 -27.39
CA GLY A 47 -9.21 -12.37 -28.29
C GLY A 47 -9.14 -10.87 -28.64
N ARG A 48 -9.87 -9.98 -27.95
CA ARG A 48 -9.86 -8.54 -28.22
C ARG A 48 -8.44 -7.94 -28.22
N PHE A 49 -7.50 -8.52 -27.47
CA PHE A 49 -6.12 -8.06 -27.41
C PHE A 49 -5.37 -8.13 -28.76
N LEU A 50 -5.85 -8.92 -29.72
CA LEU A 50 -5.24 -9.05 -31.05
C LEU A 50 -5.37 -7.77 -31.90
N VAL A 51 -6.39 -6.95 -31.64
CA VAL A 51 -6.64 -5.68 -32.33
C VAL A 51 -6.19 -4.46 -31.54
N GLN A 52 -5.49 -4.64 -30.43
CA GLN A 52 -5.00 -3.57 -29.57
C GLN A 52 -3.49 -3.37 -29.72
N ASN A 53 -3.04 -2.14 -29.44
CA ASN A 53 -1.61 -1.86 -29.35
C ASN A 53 -0.95 -2.72 -28.27
N LEU A 54 0.25 -3.21 -28.55
CA LEU A 54 0.99 -4.04 -27.62
C LEU A 54 1.42 -3.21 -26.39
N SER A 55 0.94 -3.64 -25.22
CA SER A 55 1.38 -3.17 -23.92
C SER A 55 1.66 -4.38 -23.04
N GLY A 56 2.07 -4.18 -21.78
CA GLY A 56 2.30 -5.29 -20.84
C GLY A 56 1.09 -6.24 -20.71
N VAL A 57 -0.13 -5.70 -20.68
CA VAL A 57 -1.38 -6.48 -20.60
C VAL A 57 -1.62 -7.32 -21.87
N GLN A 58 -1.42 -6.75 -23.05
CA GLN A 58 -1.57 -7.49 -24.29
C GLN A 58 -0.43 -8.50 -24.50
N ARG A 59 0.78 -8.19 -24.03
CA ARG A 59 1.92 -9.14 -24.01
C ARG A 59 1.60 -10.35 -23.12
N TYR A 60 1.04 -10.11 -21.95
CA TYR A 60 0.54 -11.19 -21.08
C TYR A 60 -0.45 -12.09 -21.81
N ALA A 61 -1.51 -11.50 -22.36
CA ALA A 61 -2.57 -12.26 -23.04
C ALA A 61 -2.01 -13.12 -24.20
N ARG A 62 -1.12 -12.53 -25.03
CA ARG A 62 -0.47 -13.26 -26.15
C ARG A 62 0.37 -14.43 -25.64
N ASN A 63 1.18 -14.22 -24.61
CA ASN A 63 2.05 -15.30 -24.10
C ASN A 63 1.24 -16.40 -23.39
N ILE A 64 0.20 -16.07 -22.63
CA ILE A 64 -0.70 -17.06 -22.05
C ILE A 64 -1.39 -17.87 -23.15
N VAL A 65 -1.92 -17.22 -24.19
CA VAL A 65 -2.57 -17.94 -25.29
C VAL A 65 -1.58 -18.81 -26.07
N ASN A 66 -0.37 -18.33 -26.31
CA ASN A 66 0.69 -19.11 -26.94
C ASN A 66 1.10 -20.32 -26.06
N ALA A 67 1.10 -20.17 -24.74
CA ALA A 67 1.38 -21.27 -23.82
C ALA A 67 0.21 -22.27 -23.78
N LEU A 68 -1.02 -21.78 -23.76
CA LEU A 68 -2.22 -22.64 -23.86
C LEU A 68 -2.21 -23.45 -25.15
N ASP A 69 -1.89 -22.82 -26.30
CA ASP A 69 -1.85 -23.50 -27.60
C ASP A 69 -0.86 -24.70 -27.67
N ARG A 70 0.14 -24.72 -26.76
CA ARG A 70 1.11 -25.83 -26.65
C ARG A 70 0.62 -26.98 -25.78
N ILE A 71 -0.48 -26.82 -25.05
CA ILE A 71 -1.02 -27.82 -24.13
C ILE A 71 -2.12 -28.63 -24.83
N GLU A 72 -1.98 -29.94 -24.91
CA GLU A 72 -2.94 -30.79 -25.62
C GLU A 72 -4.38 -30.66 -25.11
N ALA A 73 -4.55 -30.38 -23.83
CA ALA A 73 -5.85 -30.18 -23.19
C ALA A 73 -6.67 -28.99 -23.76
N THR A 74 -6.08 -28.11 -24.53
CA THR A 74 -6.76 -26.95 -25.13
C THR A 74 -7.33 -27.22 -26.53
N ARG A 75 -7.08 -28.39 -27.09
CA ARG A 75 -7.60 -28.76 -28.41
C ARG A 75 -9.13 -28.66 -28.45
N GLY A 76 -9.64 -27.89 -29.41
CA GLY A 76 -11.05 -27.61 -29.59
C GLY A 76 -11.59 -26.43 -28.77
N ALA A 77 -10.75 -25.73 -28.02
CA ALA A 77 -11.09 -24.43 -27.47
C ALA A 77 -10.99 -23.32 -28.53
N SER A 78 -11.79 -22.27 -28.40
CA SER A 78 -11.85 -21.20 -29.40
C SER A 78 -11.30 -19.88 -28.87
N LEU A 79 -10.57 -19.14 -29.71
CA LEU A 79 -10.20 -17.76 -29.49
C LEU A 79 -11.09 -16.87 -30.34
N LEU A 80 -12.04 -16.15 -29.74
CA LEU A 80 -12.92 -15.22 -30.45
C LEU A 80 -12.32 -13.82 -30.47
N PHE A 81 -12.24 -13.20 -31.65
CA PHE A 81 -11.70 -11.84 -31.79
C PHE A 81 -12.54 -10.99 -32.74
N PRO A 82 -12.52 -9.62 -32.55
CA PRO A 82 -13.28 -8.72 -33.40
C PRO A 82 -12.63 -8.53 -34.78
N LYS A 83 -13.41 -8.07 -35.72
CA LYS A 83 -12.99 -7.77 -37.10
C LYS A 83 -11.78 -6.84 -37.15
N GLY A 84 -10.87 -7.12 -38.09
CA GLY A 84 -9.67 -6.30 -38.34
C GLY A 84 -8.40 -6.75 -37.60
N GLY A 85 -8.44 -7.86 -36.91
CA GLY A 85 -7.26 -8.50 -36.34
C GLY A 85 -6.51 -9.34 -37.36
N LEU A 86 -5.18 -9.48 -37.20
CA LEU A 86 -4.43 -10.50 -37.92
C LEU A 86 -4.86 -11.88 -37.41
N HIS A 87 -5.21 -12.77 -38.32
CA HIS A 87 -5.57 -14.14 -37.99
C HIS A 87 -4.34 -14.87 -37.46
N PRO A 88 -4.27 -15.22 -36.16
CA PRO A 88 -3.15 -15.96 -35.64
C PRO A 88 -3.22 -17.44 -36.10
N ALA A 89 -2.07 -18.03 -36.39
CA ALA A 89 -1.96 -19.43 -36.69
C ALA A 89 -1.64 -20.19 -35.39
N TYR A 90 -2.65 -20.77 -34.76
CA TYR A 90 -2.52 -21.66 -33.62
C TYR A 90 -2.63 -23.11 -34.05
N GLU A 91 -2.02 -24.04 -33.32
CA GLU A 91 -2.04 -25.47 -33.64
C GLU A 91 -3.25 -26.19 -33.02
N ARG A 92 -3.72 -25.72 -31.85
CA ARG A 92 -4.77 -26.37 -31.04
C ARG A 92 -5.98 -25.51 -30.78
N LEU A 93 -5.79 -24.18 -30.78
CA LEU A 93 -6.86 -23.21 -30.56
C LEU A 93 -7.49 -22.79 -31.90
N ASP A 94 -8.80 -22.82 -31.99
CA ASP A 94 -9.54 -22.34 -33.16
C ASP A 94 -9.71 -20.83 -33.08
N ALA A 95 -8.95 -20.06 -33.87
CA ALA A 95 -9.08 -18.61 -33.93
C ALA A 95 -10.24 -18.23 -34.87
N VAL A 96 -11.28 -17.57 -34.30
CA VAL A 96 -12.51 -17.23 -35.04
C VAL A 96 -12.81 -15.73 -34.93
N GLU A 97 -12.87 -15.07 -36.08
CA GLU A 97 -13.34 -13.69 -36.19
C GLU A 97 -14.87 -13.67 -36.06
N VAL A 98 -15.40 -12.86 -35.13
CA VAL A 98 -16.83 -12.76 -34.85
C VAL A 98 -17.29 -11.31 -34.71
N GLY A 99 -18.50 -11.04 -35.19
CA GLY A 99 -19.17 -9.78 -35.01
C GLY A 99 -18.78 -8.70 -36.00
N VAL A 100 -19.36 -7.52 -35.83
CA VAL A 100 -19.16 -6.33 -36.66
C VAL A 100 -18.80 -5.08 -35.87
N LEU A 101 -19.04 -5.12 -34.55
CA LEU A 101 -18.70 -4.04 -33.63
C LEU A 101 -17.20 -4.05 -33.29
N GLY A 102 -16.70 -2.92 -32.84
CA GLY A 102 -15.34 -2.80 -32.33
C GLY A 102 -15.28 -2.42 -30.87
N GLY A 103 -14.08 -2.51 -30.28
CA GLY A 103 -13.79 -2.02 -28.93
C GLY A 103 -14.65 -2.63 -27.83
N TYR A 104 -15.17 -1.78 -26.94
CA TYR A 104 -16.02 -2.23 -25.82
C TYR A 104 -17.42 -2.68 -26.28
N GLY A 105 -17.94 -2.16 -27.41
CA GLY A 105 -19.22 -2.60 -27.96
C GLY A 105 -19.20 -4.08 -28.33
N TRP A 106 -18.16 -4.53 -28.99
CA TRP A 106 -17.94 -5.94 -29.30
C TRP A 106 -17.85 -6.79 -28.02
N GLU A 107 -17.02 -6.36 -27.08
CA GLU A 107 -16.75 -7.11 -25.84
C GLU A 107 -17.99 -7.22 -24.95
N GLN A 108 -18.83 -6.20 -24.87
CA GLN A 108 -20.01 -6.19 -24.00
C GLN A 108 -21.25 -6.81 -24.63
N VAL A 109 -21.36 -6.84 -25.96
CA VAL A 109 -22.57 -7.28 -26.67
C VAL A 109 -22.34 -8.54 -27.48
N GLU A 110 -21.39 -8.53 -28.43
CA GLU A 110 -21.24 -9.64 -29.38
C GLU A 110 -20.49 -10.84 -28.78
N LEU A 111 -19.42 -10.58 -28.01
CA LEU A 111 -18.64 -11.64 -27.37
C LEU A 111 -19.48 -12.54 -26.43
N PRO A 112 -20.31 -12.02 -25.52
CA PRO A 112 -21.10 -12.88 -24.64
C PRO A 112 -22.19 -13.68 -25.39
N ILE A 113 -22.66 -13.18 -26.53
CA ILE A 113 -23.60 -13.92 -27.39
C ILE A 113 -22.86 -15.07 -28.10
N ALA A 114 -21.68 -14.79 -28.68
CA ALA A 114 -20.89 -15.80 -29.39
C ALA A 114 -20.35 -16.87 -28.41
N ALA A 115 -20.01 -16.51 -27.18
CA ALA A 115 -19.55 -17.42 -26.14
C ALA A 115 -20.69 -18.06 -25.31
N ARG A 116 -21.92 -18.06 -25.83
CA ARG A 116 -23.08 -18.60 -25.09
C ARG A 116 -22.90 -20.11 -24.86
N GLY A 117 -23.14 -20.54 -23.62
CA GLY A 117 -23.03 -21.96 -23.23
C GLY A 117 -21.59 -22.43 -22.97
N GLN A 118 -20.59 -21.60 -23.17
CA GLN A 118 -19.17 -21.92 -22.91
C GLN A 118 -18.60 -21.01 -21.85
N ARG A 119 -17.61 -21.49 -21.06
CA ARG A 119 -16.87 -20.66 -20.10
C ARG A 119 -15.94 -19.70 -20.84
N LEU A 120 -15.95 -18.44 -20.45
CA LEU A 120 -15.16 -17.37 -21.08
C LEU A 120 -13.93 -17.03 -20.26
N LEU A 121 -12.75 -17.05 -20.88
CA LEU A 121 -11.49 -16.59 -20.30
C LEU A 121 -11.15 -15.19 -20.81
N ASN A 122 -11.08 -14.23 -19.91
CA ASN A 122 -10.72 -12.83 -20.21
C ASN A 122 -9.35 -12.50 -19.60
N LEU A 123 -8.38 -12.10 -20.41
CA LEU A 123 -6.97 -11.93 -20.01
C LEU A 123 -6.53 -10.46 -19.86
N CYS A 124 -7.41 -9.47 -20.12
CA CYS A 124 -7.02 -8.05 -20.26
C CYS A 124 -7.87 -7.08 -19.44
N ASN A 125 -7.88 -7.17 -18.11
CA ASN A 125 -8.50 -6.21 -17.18
C ASN A 125 -10.01 -5.96 -17.34
N MET A 126 -10.63 -6.32 -18.48
CA MET A 126 -12.03 -6.08 -18.80
C MET A 126 -12.71 -7.36 -19.24
N ALA A 127 -14.02 -7.44 -19.01
CA ALA A 127 -14.85 -8.59 -19.33
C ALA A 127 -16.32 -8.17 -19.54
N PRO A 128 -17.14 -8.99 -20.25
CA PRO A 128 -18.57 -8.75 -20.38
C PRO A 128 -19.26 -8.74 -19.02
N VAL A 129 -20.04 -7.68 -18.74
CA VAL A 129 -20.77 -7.55 -17.47
C VAL A 129 -21.90 -8.60 -17.35
N ILE A 130 -22.54 -8.95 -18.46
CA ILE A 130 -23.70 -9.86 -18.46
C ILE A 130 -23.32 -11.33 -18.31
N LYS A 131 -22.07 -11.69 -18.60
CA LYS A 131 -21.57 -13.08 -18.50
C LYS A 131 -21.21 -13.42 -17.07
N SER A 132 -21.76 -14.51 -16.52
CA SER A 132 -21.42 -15.00 -15.18
C SER A 132 -20.41 -16.15 -15.21
N ASP A 133 -20.54 -17.07 -16.19
CA ASP A 133 -19.59 -18.16 -16.36
C ASP A 133 -18.35 -17.68 -17.10
N GLN A 134 -17.48 -16.96 -16.34
CA GLN A 134 -16.25 -16.41 -16.87
C GLN A 134 -15.15 -16.34 -15.78
N ILE A 135 -13.92 -16.44 -16.23
CA ILE A 135 -12.71 -16.14 -15.47
C ILE A 135 -12.14 -14.84 -16.00
N VAL A 136 -11.75 -13.94 -15.11
CA VAL A 136 -11.24 -12.62 -15.50
C VAL A 136 -9.90 -12.37 -14.85
N CYS A 137 -8.88 -12.09 -15.67
CA CYS A 137 -7.60 -11.59 -15.19
C CYS A 137 -7.66 -10.07 -15.02
N ILE A 138 -7.45 -9.61 -13.79
CA ILE A 138 -7.26 -8.20 -13.46
C ILE A 138 -5.79 -8.04 -13.05
N HIS A 139 -5.01 -7.33 -13.86
CA HIS A 139 -3.56 -7.20 -13.65
C HIS A 139 -3.23 -6.27 -12.48
N ASP A 140 -3.97 -5.17 -12.38
CA ASP A 140 -3.79 -4.13 -11.38
C ASP A 140 -5.08 -3.33 -11.15
N THR A 141 -5.04 -2.50 -10.13
CA THR A 141 -6.07 -1.49 -9.85
C THR A 141 -5.55 -0.07 -10.00
N ASN A 142 -4.52 0.15 -10.83
CA ASN A 142 -3.87 1.46 -10.99
C ASN A 142 -4.84 2.56 -11.43
N VAL A 143 -5.91 2.22 -12.17
CA VAL A 143 -6.99 3.16 -12.51
C VAL A 143 -7.69 3.71 -11.26
N LEU A 144 -7.71 2.96 -10.17
CA LEU A 144 -8.32 3.33 -8.89
C LEU A 144 -7.30 3.93 -7.91
N SER A 145 -6.11 3.33 -7.81
CA SER A 145 -5.05 3.72 -6.86
C SER A 145 -4.22 4.91 -7.34
N SER A 146 -4.06 5.09 -8.66
CA SER A 146 -3.29 6.17 -9.30
C SER A 146 -4.10 6.88 -10.38
N PRO A 147 -5.26 7.48 -10.03
CA PRO A 147 -6.24 7.99 -10.98
C PRO A 147 -5.71 9.11 -11.89
N ASP A 148 -4.68 9.83 -11.46
CA ASP A 148 -4.07 10.92 -12.23
C ASP A 148 -3.29 10.46 -13.46
N SER A 149 -3.01 9.16 -13.56
CA SER A 149 -2.36 8.55 -14.73
C SER A 149 -3.33 8.23 -15.87
N TYR A 150 -4.65 8.47 -15.68
CA TYR A 150 -5.68 8.04 -16.63
C TYR A 150 -6.70 9.13 -16.94
N THR A 151 -7.29 9.13 -18.14
CA THR A 151 -8.34 10.08 -18.54
C THR A 151 -9.63 9.88 -17.71
N ARG A 152 -10.42 10.95 -17.56
CA ARG A 152 -11.67 10.91 -16.78
C ARG A 152 -12.66 9.87 -17.30
N GLY A 153 -12.82 9.75 -18.63
CA GLY A 153 -13.73 8.78 -19.27
C GLY A 153 -13.29 7.33 -19.01
N PHE A 154 -12.00 7.04 -19.16
CA PHE A 154 -11.44 5.73 -18.90
C PHE A 154 -11.63 5.32 -17.43
N ARG A 155 -11.37 6.23 -16.50
CA ARG A 155 -11.61 6.02 -15.06
C ARG A 155 -13.08 5.72 -14.76
N ALA A 156 -14.01 6.49 -15.35
CA ALA A 156 -15.44 6.30 -15.13
C ALA A 156 -15.90 4.92 -15.62
N ALA A 157 -15.44 4.48 -16.79
CA ALA A 157 -15.75 3.16 -17.32
C ALA A 157 -15.24 2.02 -16.40
N TYR A 158 -13.99 2.09 -15.98
CA TYR A 158 -13.42 1.07 -15.09
C TYR A 158 -14.10 1.04 -13.72
N ARG A 159 -14.34 2.21 -13.10
CA ARG A 159 -15.04 2.31 -11.80
C ARG A 159 -16.46 1.76 -11.83
N SER A 160 -17.12 1.83 -12.99
CA SER A 160 -18.50 1.33 -13.17
C SER A 160 -18.53 -0.16 -13.52
N LEU A 161 -17.68 -0.61 -14.45
CA LEU A 161 -17.77 -1.95 -15.02
C LEU A 161 -17.01 -3.01 -14.20
N GLN A 162 -15.81 -2.68 -13.70
CA GLN A 162 -15.00 -3.66 -12.95
C GLN A 162 -15.72 -4.26 -11.73
N PRO A 163 -16.37 -3.47 -10.84
CA PRO A 163 -17.10 -4.05 -9.71
C PRO A 163 -18.25 -4.96 -10.13
N LEU A 164 -18.89 -4.70 -11.29
CA LEU A 164 -20.01 -5.48 -11.76
C LEU A 164 -19.59 -6.86 -12.26
N PHE A 165 -18.61 -6.92 -13.17
CA PHE A 165 -18.18 -8.22 -13.66
C PHE A 165 -17.35 -8.98 -12.63
N ALA A 166 -16.59 -8.30 -11.76
CA ALA A 166 -15.83 -8.94 -10.69
C ALA A 166 -16.73 -9.72 -9.70
N ARG A 167 -17.90 -9.17 -9.37
CA ARG A 167 -18.91 -9.87 -8.54
C ARG A 167 -19.54 -11.07 -9.24
N ARG A 168 -19.60 -11.06 -10.58
CA ARG A 168 -20.31 -12.07 -11.38
C ARG A 168 -19.37 -13.17 -11.88
N ALA A 169 -18.10 -12.87 -12.02
CA ALA A 169 -17.10 -13.84 -12.45
C ALA A 169 -17.02 -15.02 -11.49
N VAL A 170 -16.83 -16.22 -12.02
CA VAL A 170 -16.64 -17.43 -11.20
C VAL A 170 -15.33 -17.35 -10.42
N ARG A 171 -14.28 -16.80 -11.04
CA ARG A 171 -12.98 -16.53 -10.43
C ARG A 171 -12.36 -15.27 -11.00
N ILE A 172 -11.57 -14.61 -10.18
CA ILE A 172 -10.64 -13.57 -10.60
C ILE A 172 -9.24 -14.14 -10.56
N ALA A 173 -8.50 -13.97 -11.66
CA ALA A 173 -7.07 -14.20 -11.72
C ALA A 173 -6.34 -12.86 -11.63
N THR A 174 -5.10 -12.88 -11.15
CA THR A 174 -4.21 -11.72 -11.15
C THR A 174 -2.75 -12.17 -11.24
N VAL A 175 -1.83 -11.22 -11.35
CA VAL A 175 -0.45 -11.50 -11.73
C VAL A 175 0.55 -11.46 -10.56
N SER A 176 0.13 -11.01 -9.37
CA SER A 176 0.95 -10.99 -8.16
C SER A 176 0.10 -11.01 -6.88
N HIS A 177 0.70 -11.38 -5.75
CA HIS A 177 0.04 -11.29 -4.46
C HIS A 177 -0.25 -9.84 -4.05
N ALA A 178 0.63 -8.91 -4.44
CA ALA A 178 0.39 -7.47 -4.24
C ALA A 178 -0.88 -7.02 -4.98
N SER A 179 -1.03 -7.36 -6.27
CA SER A 179 -2.24 -7.10 -7.04
C SER A 179 -3.47 -7.76 -6.44
N ALA A 180 -3.37 -9.00 -5.95
CA ALA A 180 -4.49 -9.68 -5.30
C ALA A 180 -4.98 -8.89 -4.07
N ARG A 181 -4.07 -8.39 -3.25
CA ARG A 181 -4.41 -7.55 -2.09
C ARG A 181 -5.03 -6.21 -2.50
N GLN A 182 -4.49 -5.54 -3.52
CA GLN A 182 -5.06 -4.30 -4.05
C GLN A 182 -6.47 -4.53 -4.62
N ILE A 183 -6.66 -5.57 -5.43
CA ILE A 183 -7.97 -5.94 -5.99
C ILE A 183 -8.99 -6.16 -4.85
N ALA A 184 -8.63 -6.90 -3.81
CA ALA A 184 -9.50 -7.13 -2.66
C ALA A 184 -9.79 -5.85 -1.83
N ARG A 185 -8.93 -4.81 -1.91
CA ARG A 185 -9.17 -3.49 -1.27
C ARG A 185 -10.14 -2.63 -2.07
N TYR A 186 -9.99 -2.60 -3.38
CA TYR A 186 -10.71 -1.67 -4.25
C TYR A 186 -11.98 -2.25 -4.86
N LEU A 187 -12.05 -3.58 -5.07
CA LEU A 187 -13.18 -4.26 -5.67
C LEU A 187 -13.95 -5.09 -4.63
N PRO A 188 -15.26 -5.34 -4.87
CA PRO A 188 -16.12 -6.03 -3.92
C PRO A 188 -15.97 -7.57 -4.00
N ILE A 189 -14.75 -8.04 -3.89
CA ILE A 189 -14.37 -9.46 -3.89
C ILE A 189 -13.41 -9.73 -2.74
N SER A 190 -13.40 -10.96 -2.24
CA SER A 190 -12.52 -11.37 -1.15
C SER A 190 -11.23 -11.99 -1.67
N LEU A 191 -10.16 -11.89 -0.91
CA LEU A 191 -8.84 -12.42 -1.29
C LEU A 191 -8.87 -13.93 -1.66
N PRO A 192 -9.63 -14.82 -0.98
CA PRO A 192 -9.74 -16.23 -1.36
C PRO A 192 -10.40 -16.50 -2.72
N GLN A 193 -11.09 -15.51 -3.30
CA GLN A 193 -11.69 -15.62 -4.63
C GLN A 193 -10.72 -15.26 -5.75
N ILE A 194 -9.50 -14.80 -5.41
CA ILE A 194 -8.50 -14.34 -6.34
C ILE A 194 -7.38 -15.38 -6.41
N VAL A 195 -7.00 -15.77 -7.62
CA VAL A 195 -5.88 -16.70 -7.89
C VAL A 195 -4.74 -15.91 -8.51
N VAL A 196 -3.52 -16.16 -8.05
CA VAL A 196 -2.32 -15.52 -8.61
C VAL A 196 -1.70 -16.41 -9.66
N LEU A 197 -1.65 -15.92 -10.90
CA LEU A 197 -1.05 -16.54 -12.07
C LEU A 197 -0.05 -15.55 -12.66
N PRO A 198 1.25 -15.65 -12.32
CA PRO A 198 2.24 -14.62 -12.63
C PRO A 198 2.54 -14.52 -14.13
N ASN A 199 3.20 -13.44 -14.53
CA ASN A 199 3.81 -13.34 -15.85
C ASN A 199 5.02 -14.28 -15.92
N GLY A 200 5.29 -14.86 -17.10
CA GLY A 200 6.51 -15.61 -17.39
C GLY A 200 7.63 -14.74 -17.96
N HIS A 201 8.79 -15.32 -18.11
CA HIS A 201 10.01 -14.66 -18.60
C HIS A 201 10.47 -15.15 -19.96
N GLU A 202 9.99 -16.32 -20.43
CA GLU A 202 10.56 -17.11 -21.54
C GLU A 202 10.55 -16.35 -22.87
N HIS A 203 9.61 -15.44 -23.07
CA HIS A 203 9.52 -14.64 -24.28
C HIS A 203 10.77 -13.73 -24.47
N ALA A 204 11.37 -13.23 -23.36
CA ALA A 204 12.56 -12.40 -23.44
C ALA A 204 13.80 -13.16 -23.89
N LEU A 205 13.82 -14.49 -23.75
CA LEU A 205 14.89 -15.36 -24.23
C LEU A 205 14.84 -15.59 -25.75
N LEU A 206 13.70 -15.27 -26.39
CA LEU A 206 13.51 -15.40 -27.82
C LEU A 206 13.96 -14.16 -28.60
N TRP A 207 14.19 -13.04 -27.91
CA TRP A 207 14.62 -11.80 -28.53
C TRP A 207 16.09 -11.89 -28.99
N ASN A 208 16.40 -11.27 -30.12
CA ASN A 208 17.73 -11.30 -30.71
C ASN A 208 18.34 -9.91 -30.82
N SER A 209 19.30 -9.61 -29.94
CA SER A 209 20.01 -8.31 -29.92
C SER A 209 20.78 -7.98 -31.20
N ASP A 210 21.17 -9.00 -32.00
CA ASP A 210 21.84 -8.78 -33.30
C ASP A 210 20.91 -8.18 -34.36
N ARG A 211 19.59 -8.19 -34.12
CA ARG A 211 18.57 -7.62 -35.01
C ARG A 211 18.11 -6.26 -34.57
N ALA A 212 18.71 -5.70 -33.55
CA ALA A 212 18.34 -4.38 -33.05
C ALA A 212 18.48 -3.31 -34.13
N SER A 213 17.53 -2.39 -34.20
CA SER A 213 17.46 -1.28 -35.15
C SER A 213 17.23 0.05 -34.43
N LEU A 214 18.01 0.28 -33.39
CA LEU A 214 17.97 1.51 -32.59
C LEU A 214 18.24 2.76 -33.41
N PRO A 215 17.70 3.94 -33.00
CA PRO A 215 17.99 5.20 -33.66
C PRO A 215 19.51 5.40 -33.77
N PRO A 216 20.06 5.77 -34.96
CA PRO A 216 21.51 5.89 -35.17
C PRO A 216 22.21 6.89 -34.24
N GLU A 217 21.46 7.86 -33.74
CA GLU A 217 21.95 8.89 -32.81
C GLU A 217 22.21 8.33 -31.41
N LEU A 218 21.49 7.32 -30.97
CA LEU A 218 21.57 6.79 -29.61
C LEU A 218 22.96 6.22 -29.26
N PRO A 219 23.59 5.34 -30.06
CA PRO A 219 24.94 4.88 -29.80
C PRO A 219 25.97 6.01 -29.76
N VAL A 220 25.78 7.05 -30.60
CA VAL A 220 26.65 8.22 -30.63
C VAL A 220 26.48 9.07 -29.37
N GLN A 221 25.23 9.23 -28.89
CA GLN A 221 24.93 10.05 -27.70
C GLN A 221 25.36 9.38 -26.42
N VAL A 222 25.19 8.06 -26.30
CA VAL A 222 25.61 7.28 -25.12
C VAL A 222 27.12 7.06 -25.11
N GLY A 223 27.75 6.86 -26.29
CA GLY A 223 29.18 6.59 -26.44
C GLY A 223 29.60 5.33 -25.66
N ASP A 224 30.84 5.32 -25.20
CA ASP A 224 31.44 4.21 -24.42
C ASP A 224 31.11 4.29 -22.91
N ARG A 225 30.24 5.23 -22.48
CA ARG A 225 29.90 5.39 -21.07
C ARG A 225 28.85 4.37 -20.64
N PRO A 226 28.95 3.86 -19.40
CA PRO A 226 27.90 3.00 -18.85
C PRO A 226 26.56 3.75 -18.79
N PHE A 227 25.47 3.03 -19.02
CA PHE A 227 24.15 3.61 -18.93
C PHE A 227 23.19 2.75 -18.12
N VAL A 228 22.26 3.43 -17.46
CA VAL A 228 21.13 2.84 -16.77
C VAL A 228 19.95 2.83 -17.74
N LEU A 229 19.31 1.69 -17.92
CA LEU A 229 18.10 1.56 -18.72
C LEU A 229 16.86 1.77 -17.86
N ALA A 230 15.90 2.54 -18.33
CA ALA A 230 14.55 2.59 -17.80
C ALA A 230 13.52 2.32 -18.89
N ILE A 231 12.44 1.63 -18.53
CA ILE A 231 11.34 1.32 -19.46
C ILE A 231 10.07 1.93 -18.89
N GLY A 232 9.52 2.92 -19.58
CA GLY A 232 8.35 3.61 -19.07
C GLY A 232 7.76 4.63 -20.01
N SER A 233 6.65 5.20 -19.54
CA SER A 233 5.91 6.30 -20.20
C SER A 233 5.82 7.50 -19.26
N GLY A 234 5.26 8.61 -19.72
CA GLY A 234 4.97 9.79 -18.90
C GLY A 234 3.91 9.57 -17.81
N ALA A 235 3.43 8.36 -17.58
CA ALA A 235 2.48 8.04 -16.52
C ALA A 235 3.11 8.22 -15.13
N LYS A 236 2.44 8.97 -14.27
CA LYS A 236 2.98 9.36 -12.93
C LYS A 236 3.41 8.17 -12.08
N HIS A 237 2.71 7.04 -12.17
CA HIS A 237 3.06 5.85 -11.39
C HIS A 237 4.36 5.19 -11.83
N LYS A 238 4.87 5.46 -13.03
CA LYS A 238 6.18 4.98 -13.50
C LYS A 238 7.36 5.76 -12.89
N ASN A 239 7.10 6.94 -12.31
CA ASN A 239 8.05 7.74 -11.53
C ASN A 239 9.35 8.09 -12.27
N MET A 240 9.26 8.34 -13.59
CA MET A 240 10.43 8.74 -14.37
C MET A 240 11.06 10.06 -13.89
N SER A 241 10.28 10.90 -13.19
CA SER A 241 10.79 12.13 -12.57
C SER A 241 11.92 11.89 -11.57
N LEU A 242 11.92 10.75 -10.86
CA LEU A 242 13.03 10.39 -9.98
C LEU A 242 14.34 10.22 -10.76
N LEU A 243 14.30 9.58 -11.93
CA LEU A 243 15.50 9.39 -12.75
C LEU A 243 16.01 10.72 -13.31
N ILE A 244 15.13 11.63 -13.68
CA ILE A 244 15.49 12.99 -14.10
C ILE A 244 16.11 13.78 -12.94
N GLU A 245 15.57 13.62 -11.72
CA GLU A 245 16.09 14.27 -10.51
C GLU A 245 17.52 13.81 -10.18
N ILE A 246 17.81 12.50 -10.29
CA ILE A 246 19.15 11.95 -9.98
C ILE A 246 20.15 12.06 -11.13
N ALA A 247 19.69 12.41 -12.33
CA ALA A 247 20.55 12.44 -13.53
C ALA A 247 21.81 13.31 -13.36
N PRO A 248 21.77 14.52 -12.76
CA PRO A 248 22.99 15.32 -12.54
C PRO A 248 24.03 14.61 -11.66
N SER A 249 23.61 13.88 -10.63
CA SER A 249 24.50 13.12 -9.76
C SER A 249 25.15 11.96 -10.54
N LEU A 250 24.38 11.24 -11.35
CA LEU A 250 24.91 10.16 -12.19
C LEU A 250 25.84 10.68 -13.30
N ALA A 251 25.58 11.88 -13.86
CA ALA A 251 26.46 12.52 -14.81
C ALA A 251 27.85 12.81 -14.22
N ALA A 252 27.91 13.22 -12.94
CA ALA A 252 29.18 13.44 -12.24
C ALA A 252 30.01 12.15 -12.11
N SER A 253 29.33 10.99 -12.04
CA SER A 253 29.94 9.64 -12.05
C SER A 253 30.12 9.07 -13.47
N GLY A 254 29.88 9.85 -14.53
CA GLY A 254 30.05 9.44 -15.92
C GLY A 254 28.99 8.45 -16.42
N ILE A 255 27.82 8.37 -15.76
CA ILE A 255 26.75 7.41 -16.07
C ILE A 255 25.62 8.12 -16.84
N ASN A 256 25.19 7.54 -17.95
CA ASN A 256 24.03 7.97 -18.73
C ASN A 256 22.75 7.28 -18.29
N ILE A 257 21.61 7.88 -18.64
CA ILE A 257 20.27 7.30 -18.45
C ILE A 257 19.63 7.18 -19.82
N VAL A 258 19.21 5.98 -20.18
CA VAL A 258 18.48 5.67 -21.40
C VAL A 258 17.05 5.27 -21.06
N ILE A 259 16.07 5.97 -21.60
CA ILE A 259 14.64 5.72 -21.34
C ILE A 259 13.97 5.21 -22.62
N ALA A 260 13.50 3.98 -22.60
CA ALA A 260 12.73 3.37 -23.67
C ALA A 260 11.23 3.58 -23.44
N GLY A 261 10.50 4.03 -24.47
CA GLY A 261 9.06 4.28 -24.43
C GLY A 261 8.65 5.67 -23.91
N GLY A 262 9.55 6.64 -23.91
CA GLY A 262 9.39 7.93 -23.27
C GLY A 262 8.76 9.07 -24.08
N ASP A 263 8.09 8.83 -25.21
CA ASP A 263 7.57 9.87 -26.12
C ASP A 263 6.74 10.97 -25.42
N GLU A 264 6.02 10.64 -24.33
CA GLU A 264 5.24 11.61 -23.57
C GLU A 264 6.04 12.34 -22.47
N ILE A 265 7.29 11.97 -22.22
CA ILE A 265 8.11 12.55 -21.13
C ILE A 265 8.59 13.94 -21.56
N GLU A 266 9.01 14.09 -22.81
CA GLU A 266 9.49 15.34 -23.37
C GLU A 266 8.36 16.39 -23.43
N GLU A 267 7.15 15.99 -23.84
CA GLU A 267 5.99 16.87 -23.91
C GLU A 267 5.51 17.37 -22.53
N ARG A 268 5.76 16.62 -21.47
CA ARG A 268 5.34 16.94 -20.09
C ARG A 268 6.42 17.64 -19.26
N SER A 269 7.66 17.65 -19.73
CA SER A 269 8.75 18.35 -19.05
C SER A 269 8.78 19.79 -19.49
N GLU A 270 8.37 20.72 -18.63
CA GLU A 270 8.53 22.17 -18.86
C GLU A 270 10.01 22.59 -18.83
N ALA A 271 10.90 21.73 -18.35
CA ALA A 271 12.35 21.94 -18.25
C ALA A 271 13.10 21.08 -19.29
N ARG A 272 14.20 21.62 -19.82
CA ARG A 272 15.11 20.86 -20.68
C ARG A 272 15.68 19.68 -19.92
N LEU A 273 15.62 18.47 -20.52
CA LEU A 273 16.20 17.27 -19.93
C LEU A 273 17.71 17.42 -19.66
N PRO A 274 18.24 16.82 -18.57
CA PRO A 274 19.68 16.76 -18.35
C PRO A 274 20.43 16.13 -19.53
N ALA A 275 21.65 16.59 -19.80
CA ALA A 275 22.41 16.19 -20.99
C ALA A 275 22.76 14.68 -21.03
N ASN A 276 22.74 14.00 -19.90
CA ASN A 276 22.98 12.56 -19.80
C ASN A 276 21.69 11.71 -19.79
N VAL A 277 20.53 12.30 -20.14
CA VAL A 277 19.26 11.58 -20.28
C VAL A 277 18.91 11.50 -21.77
N HIS A 278 18.76 10.29 -22.27
CA HIS A 278 18.50 9.97 -23.67
C HIS A 278 17.17 9.23 -23.81
N LEU A 279 16.27 9.74 -24.64
CA LEU A 279 14.98 9.11 -24.94
C LEU A 279 15.10 8.30 -26.22
N CYS A 280 14.72 7.02 -26.18
CA CYS A 280 14.72 6.13 -27.36
C CYS A 280 13.38 6.06 -28.07
N GLY A 281 12.32 6.68 -27.51
CA GLY A 281 10.97 6.43 -28.00
C GLY A 281 10.54 4.96 -27.85
N ARG A 282 9.59 4.54 -28.69
CA ARG A 282 9.17 3.13 -28.72
C ARG A 282 10.25 2.26 -29.36
N VAL A 283 10.62 1.21 -28.66
CA VAL A 283 11.58 0.20 -29.09
C VAL A 283 10.89 -1.12 -29.38
N LEU A 284 11.43 -1.90 -30.30
CA LEU A 284 11.01 -3.28 -30.57
C LEU A 284 11.64 -4.24 -29.56
N ASP A 285 11.18 -5.49 -29.56
CA ASP A 285 11.65 -6.52 -28.65
C ASP A 285 13.16 -6.81 -28.82
N ASP A 286 13.66 -6.82 -30.06
CA ASP A 286 15.08 -7.02 -30.37
C ASP A 286 15.94 -5.80 -29.96
N ASP A 287 15.39 -4.59 -30.08
CA ASP A 287 16.03 -3.36 -29.57
C ASP A 287 16.14 -3.39 -28.04
N LEU A 288 15.06 -3.81 -27.38
CA LEU A 288 15.04 -3.95 -25.93
C LEU A 288 16.04 -5.01 -25.45
N ALA A 289 16.20 -6.09 -26.21
CA ALA A 289 17.23 -7.10 -25.95
C ALA A 289 18.62 -6.47 -25.96
N TYR A 290 18.93 -5.68 -27.01
CA TYR A 290 20.23 -4.99 -27.11
C TYR A 290 20.46 -4.06 -25.92
N LEU A 291 19.47 -3.23 -25.60
CA LEU A 291 19.58 -2.29 -24.47
C LEU A 291 19.80 -3.01 -23.14
N LEU A 292 19.10 -4.11 -22.89
CA LEU A 292 19.26 -4.91 -21.65
C LEU A 292 20.63 -5.61 -21.59
N ASP A 293 21.12 -6.12 -22.71
CA ASP A 293 22.40 -6.82 -22.78
C ASP A 293 23.59 -5.89 -22.53
N HIS A 294 23.44 -4.57 -22.79
CA HIS A 294 24.51 -3.58 -22.68
C HIS A 294 24.33 -2.58 -21.51
N ALA A 295 23.17 -2.58 -20.86
CA ALA A 295 22.91 -1.69 -19.72
C ALA A 295 23.71 -2.11 -18.48
N LEU A 296 24.19 -1.13 -17.71
CA LEU A 296 24.70 -1.33 -16.37
C LEU A 296 23.66 -1.99 -15.47
N CYS A 297 22.43 -1.53 -15.56
CA CYS A 297 21.26 -2.12 -14.90
C CYS A 297 19.96 -1.60 -15.50
N LEU A 298 18.88 -2.34 -15.26
CA LEU A 298 17.50 -1.81 -15.35
C LEU A 298 17.19 -1.02 -14.08
N ALA A 299 16.85 0.27 -14.19
CA ALA A 299 16.26 1.06 -13.11
C ALA A 299 14.74 1.04 -13.24
N PHE A 300 14.06 0.54 -12.21
CA PHE A 300 12.60 0.37 -12.20
C PHE A 300 11.94 1.11 -11.03
N PRO A 301 11.81 2.47 -11.12
CA PRO A 301 11.42 3.32 -10.00
C PRO A 301 9.91 3.42 -9.77
N SER A 302 9.11 2.54 -10.36
CA SER A 302 7.64 2.59 -10.33
C SER A 302 7.08 2.67 -8.91
N LEU A 303 6.08 3.51 -8.71
CA LEU A 303 5.36 3.66 -7.44
C LEU A 303 4.38 2.50 -7.20
N THR A 304 3.87 1.91 -8.29
CA THR A 304 2.95 0.76 -8.24
C THR A 304 2.95 0.03 -9.57
N GLU A 305 2.91 -1.28 -9.52
CA GLU A 305 2.80 -2.18 -10.68
C GLU A 305 1.92 -3.37 -10.35
N GLY A 306 1.30 -3.94 -11.39
CA GLY A 306 0.63 -5.23 -11.25
C GLY A 306 1.62 -6.37 -11.03
N PHE A 307 2.73 -6.36 -11.78
CA PHE A 307 3.79 -7.37 -11.70
C PHE A 307 5.18 -6.75 -11.83
N GLY A 308 5.45 -6.02 -12.90
CA GLY A 308 6.78 -5.52 -13.25
C GLY A 308 7.45 -6.42 -14.29
N LEU A 309 6.76 -6.67 -15.41
CA LEU A 309 7.27 -7.53 -16.49
C LEU A 309 8.70 -7.18 -16.93
N PRO A 310 9.10 -5.88 -17.07
CA PRO A 310 10.48 -5.54 -17.41
C PRO A 310 11.55 -6.06 -16.45
N ILE A 311 11.20 -6.30 -15.18
CA ILE A 311 12.13 -6.86 -14.19
C ILE A 311 12.52 -8.29 -14.57
N VAL A 312 11.54 -9.14 -14.86
CA VAL A 312 11.83 -10.55 -15.24
C VAL A 312 12.44 -10.64 -16.64
N GLU A 313 12.12 -9.71 -17.54
CA GLU A 313 12.75 -9.57 -18.85
C GLU A 313 14.25 -9.25 -18.70
N ALA A 314 14.60 -8.28 -17.85
CA ALA A 314 15.98 -7.92 -17.53
C ALA A 314 16.73 -9.08 -16.86
N MET A 315 16.11 -9.71 -15.86
CA MET A 315 16.69 -10.86 -15.16
C MET A 315 16.95 -12.04 -16.09
N ALA A 316 16.03 -12.35 -17.01
CA ALA A 316 16.19 -13.41 -17.98
C ALA A 316 17.38 -13.17 -18.90
N ARG A 317 17.65 -11.92 -19.27
CA ARG A 317 18.77 -11.51 -20.09
C ARG A 317 20.06 -11.31 -19.28
N GLY A 318 19.99 -11.41 -17.95
CA GLY A 318 21.17 -11.24 -17.08
C GLY A 318 21.54 -9.78 -16.84
N CYS A 319 20.63 -8.83 -17.10
CA CYS A 319 20.81 -7.44 -16.72
C CYS A 319 20.54 -7.27 -15.21
N PRO A 320 21.46 -6.68 -14.45
CA PRO A 320 21.20 -6.35 -13.03
C PRO A 320 20.01 -5.41 -12.89
N VAL A 321 19.33 -5.49 -11.76
CA VAL A 321 18.10 -4.69 -11.51
C VAL A 321 18.28 -3.84 -10.26
N VAL A 322 17.93 -2.55 -10.37
CA VAL A 322 17.65 -1.64 -9.25
C VAL A 322 16.17 -1.32 -9.30
N SER A 323 15.41 -1.67 -8.28
CA SER A 323 13.94 -1.60 -8.29
C SER A 323 13.37 -0.94 -7.06
N SER A 324 12.17 -0.38 -7.19
CA SER A 324 11.39 0.09 -6.05
C SER A 324 11.07 -1.03 -5.07
N ASP A 325 11.05 -0.70 -3.79
CA ASP A 325 10.78 -1.60 -2.66
C ASP A 325 9.28 -1.72 -2.31
N CYS A 326 8.39 -1.38 -3.24
CA CYS A 326 6.93 -1.32 -3.01
C CYS A 326 6.13 -2.12 -4.04
N ALA A 327 4.83 -2.29 -3.77
CA ALA A 327 3.86 -3.03 -4.58
C ALA A 327 4.33 -4.47 -4.91
N SER A 328 4.33 -4.86 -6.20
CA SER A 328 4.74 -6.20 -6.63
C SER A 328 6.26 -6.38 -6.74
N MET A 329 7.03 -5.29 -6.80
CA MET A 329 8.45 -5.36 -7.09
C MET A 329 9.26 -6.24 -6.10
N PRO A 330 9.06 -6.13 -4.76
CA PRO A 330 9.76 -7.01 -3.81
C PRO A 330 9.45 -8.51 -4.01
N GLU A 331 8.20 -8.84 -4.38
CA GLU A 331 7.77 -10.21 -4.68
C GLU A 331 8.48 -10.76 -5.93
N VAL A 332 8.58 -9.93 -6.98
CA VAL A 332 9.18 -10.31 -8.25
C VAL A 332 10.71 -10.36 -8.16
N CYS A 333 11.30 -9.36 -7.51
CA CYS A 333 12.75 -9.26 -7.38
C CYS A 333 13.34 -10.31 -6.43
N GLY A 334 12.67 -10.63 -5.33
CA GLY A 334 13.25 -11.43 -4.26
C GLY A 334 14.58 -10.85 -3.79
N ALA A 335 15.61 -11.68 -3.69
CA ALA A 335 16.99 -11.27 -3.33
C ALA A 335 17.88 -10.99 -4.55
N ALA A 336 17.31 -10.86 -5.76
CA ALA A 336 18.04 -10.75 -7.02
C ALA A 336 18.13 -9.32 -7.56
N ALA A 337 17.77 -8.31 -6.77
CA ALA A 337 17.85 -6.90 -7.14
C ALA A 337 18.31 -6.04 -5.96
N LEU A 338 18.82 -4.86 -6.25
CA LEU A 338 19.00 -3.81 -5.26
C LEU A 338 17.65 -3.06 -5.10
N MET A 339 17.11 -3.08 -3.88
CA MET A 339 15.83 -2.47 -3.59
C MET A 339 16.03 -1.07 -3.03
N ALA A 340 15.28 -0.09 -3.56
CA ALA A 340 15.34 1.29 -3.13
C ALA A 340 13.94 1.88 -2.96
N SER A 341 13.75 2.74 -1.98
CA SER A 341 12.49 3.48 -1.86
C SER A 341 12.30 4.40 -3.08
N PRO A 342 11.14 4.36 -3.76
CA PRO A 342 10.85 5.26 -4.89
C PRO A 342 10.73 6.73 -4.48
N LEU A 343 10.81 7.01 -3.18
CA LEU A 343 10.79 8.35 -2.59
C LEU A 343 12.18 8.77 -2.06
N ASP A 344 13.24 8.00 -2.31
CA ASP A 344 14.60 8.26 -1.82
C ASP A 344 15.63 8.34 -2.95
N PRO A 345 15.80 9.50 -3.61
CA PRO A 345 16.73 9.68 -4.70
C PRO A 345 18.18 9.30 -4.33
N ALA A 346 18.60 9.60 -3.10
CA ALA A 346 19.98 9.32 -2.66
C ALA A 346 20.30 7.81 -2.62
N GLN A 347 19.32 6.98 -2.25
CA GLN A 347 19.48 5.54 -2.24
C GLN A 347 19.65 4.97 -3.66
N TRP A 348 18.94 5.53 -4.64
CA TRP A 348 19.08 5.16 -6.05
C TRP A 348 20.46 5.48 -6.59
N VAL A 349 20.94 6.71 -6.38
CA VAL A 349 22.31 7.11 -6.77
C VAL A 349 23.33 6.16 -6.16
N LYS A 350 23.26 5.94 -4.84
CA LYS A 350 24.19 5.03 -4.13
C LYS A 350 24.20 3.62 -4.72
N HIS A 351 23.04 3.04 -5.01
CA HIS A 351 22.94 1.68 -5.57
C HIS A 351 23.53 1.61 -6.98
N ILE A 352 23.21 2.58 -7.84
CA ILE A 352 23.72 2.62 -9.23
C ILE A 352 25.23 2.82 -9.24
N GLU A 353 25.77 3.74 -8.44
CA GLU A 353 27.21 3.98 -8.34
C GLU A 353 27.96 2.76 -7.75
N THR A 354 27.40 2.13 -6.71
CA THR A 354 27.97 0.89 -6.15
C THR A 354 28.04 -0.20 -7.21
N LEU A 355 27.00 -0.33 -8.04
CA LEU A 355 26.95 -1.30 -9.12
C LEU A 355 27.97 -0.99 -10.21
N ALA A 356 28.13 0.29 -10.59
CA ALA A 356 29.13 0.73 -11.59
C ALA A 356 30.57 0.45 -11.13
N MET A 357 30.85 0.55 -9.83
CA MET A 357 32.20 0.31 -9.27
C MET A 357 32.47 -1.17 -8.97
N SER A 358 31.50 -2.07 -9.03
CA SER A 358 31.67 -3.48 -8.63
C SER A 358 31.23 -4.47 -9.70
N PRO A 359 32.11 -4.87 -10.64
CA PRO A 359 31.84 -5.92 -11.63
C PRO A 359 31.39 -7.24 -10.97
N GLN A 360 31.92 -7.57 -9.80
CA GLN A 360 31.53 -8.77 -9.08
C GLN A 360 30.06 -8.71 -8.64
N LEU A 361 29.60 -7.57 -8.16
CA LEU A 361 28.18 -7.38 -7.79
C LEU A 361 27.27 -7.49 -9.01
N GLN A 362 27.70 -6.98 -10.17
CA GLN A 362 26.95 -7.13 -11.42
C GLN A 362 26.78 -8.61 -11.78
N ILE A 363 27.88 -9.39 -11.75
CA ILE A 363 27.87 -10.84 -12.04
C ILE A 363 26.95 -11.59 -11.04
N ASP A 364 27.06 -11.27 -9.75
CA ASP A 364 26.26 -11.91 -8.70
C ASP A 364 24.75 -11.63 -8.87
N LEU A 365 24.39 -10.37 -9.15
CA LEU A 365 22.98 -10.00 -9.37
C LEU A 365 22.44 -10.59 -10.67
N ALA A 366 23.22 -10.60 -11.74
CA ALA A 366 22.86 -11.25 -13.00
C ALA A 366 22.61 -12.76 -12.81
N GLY A 367 23.46 -13.43 -12.05
CA GLY A 367 23.29 -14.85 -11.71
C GLY A 367 22.04 -15.11 -10.90
N ARG A 368 21.84 -14.34 -9.83
CA ARG A 368 20.62 -14.43 -8.99
C ARG A 368 19.36 -14.10 -9.80
N GLY A 369 19.42 -13.12 -10.70
CA GLY A 369 18.31 -12.74 -11.57
C GLY A 369 17.86 -13.88 -12.47
N ARG A 370 18.80 -14.57 -13.14
CA ARG A 370 18.52 -15.73 -13.97
C ARG A 370 17.87 -16.88 -13.18
N GLU A 371 18.25 -17.08 -11.92
CA GLU A 371 17.59 -18.08 -11.05
C GLU A 371 16.23 -17.61 -10.56
N GLN A 372 16.08 -16.34 -10.25
CA GLN A 372 14.81 -15.78 -9.76
C GLN A 372 13.73 -15.80 -10.83
N CYS A 373 14.04 -15.42 -12.08
CA CYS A 373 13.05 -15.37 -13.16
C CYS A 373 12.50 -16.76 -13.52
N LYS A 374 13.22 -17.86 -13.29
CA LYS A 374 12.74 -19.24 -13.50
C LYS A 374 11.54 -19.61 -12.64
N LYS A 375 11.25 -18.87 -11.58
CA LYS A 375 10.04 -19.05 -10.75
C LYS A 375 8.76 -18.56 -11.44
N PHE A 376 8.90 -17.87 -12.55
CA PHE A 376 7.84 -17.20 -13.28
C PHE A 376 7.77 -17.73 -14.71
N SER A 377 6.79 -18.59 -15.00
CA SER A 377 6.64 -19.29 -16.26
C SER A 377 5.27 -19.04 -16.89
N TRP A 378 5.24 -18.78 -18.20
CA TRP A 378 4.01 -18.72 -18.97
C TRP A 378 3.29 -20.05 -19.00
N HIS A 379 4.05 -21.13 -19.06
CA HIS A 379 3.50 -22.50 -19.07
C HIS A 379 2.75 -22.81 -17.78
N ASP A 380 3.38 -22.56 -16.61
CA ASP A 380 2.77 -22.82 -15.30
C ASP A 380 1.50 -21.99 -15.09
N SER A 381 1.52 -20.73 -15.55
CA SER A 381 0.35 -19.87 -15.49
C SER A 381 -0.76 -20.31 -16.44
N ALA A 382 -0.44 -20.83 -17.61
CA ALA A 382 -1.41 -21.41 -18.54
C ALA A 382 -2.04 -22.70 -17.98
N GLU A 383 -1.24 -23.58 -17.36
CA GLU A 383 -1.76 -24.76 -16.63
C GLU A 383 -2.70 -24.35 -15.49
N GLY A 384 -2.33 -23.31 -14.72
CA GLY A 384 -3.19 -22.76 -13.68
C GLY A 384 -4.53 -22.23 -14.23
N TYR A 385 -4.55 -21.64 -15.42
CA TYR A 385 -5.82 -21.27 -16.09
C TYR A 385 -6.65 -22.50 -16.46
N LEU A 386 -6.03 -23.56 -16.94
CA LEU A 386 -6.76 -24.81 -17.25
C LEU A 386 -7.37 -25.43 -16.00
N GLU A 387 -6.63 -25.44 -14.88
CA GLU A 387 -7.16 -25.89 -13.59
C GLU A 387 -8.38 -25.05 -13.15
N LEU A 388 -8.31 -23.73 -13.33
CA LEU A 388 -9.44 -22.83 -13.02
C LEU A 388 -10.63 -23.06 -13.97
N LEU A 389 -10.40 -23.37 -15.23
CA LEU A 389 -11.44 -23.67 -16.20
C LEU A 389 -12.13 -25.00 -15.90
N GLU A 390 -11.40 -26.01 -15.39
CA GLU A 390 -11.94 -27.30 -15.00
C GLU A 390 -12.64 -27.27 -13.63
N SER A 391 -12.06 -26.62 -12.64
CA SER A 391 -12.53 -26.62 -11.24
C SER A 391 -12.48 -25.23 -10.59
N PRO A 392 -13.33 -24.30 -11.03
CA PRO A 392 -13.25 -22.92 -10.56
C PRO A 392 -13.58 -22.74 -9.07
N MET A 393 -14.22 -23.71 -8.44
CA MET A 393 -14.59 -23.69 -7.02
C MET A 393 -13.60 -24.42 -6.11
N ALA A 394 -12.51 -24.99 -6.65
CA ALA A 394 -11.47 -25.60 -5.83
C ALA A 394 -10.92 -24.59 -4.82
N ALA A 395 -10.89 -24.98 -3.55
CA ALA A 395 -10.48 -24.09 -2.46
C ALA A 395 -9.03 -23.66 -2.66
N THR A 396 -8.83 -22.37 -2.94
CA THR A 396 -7.51 -21.78 -2.92
C THR A 396 -7.00 -21.73 -1.48
N ARG A 397 -5.76 -22.15 -1.28
CA ARG A 397 -5.08 -22.11 0.02
C ARG A 397 -5.14 -20.68 0.56
N ARG A 398 -5.63 -20.49 1.78
CA ARG A 398 -5.64 -19.18 2.45
C ARG A 398 -4.22 -18.62 2.46
N VAL A 399 -3.99 -17.54 1.73
CA VAL A 399 -2.77 -16.75 1.84
C VAL A 399 -2.98 -15.81 3.02
N SER A 400 -2.35 -16.13 4.14
CA SER A 400 -2.23 -15.16 5.23
C SER A 400 -1.34 -14.02 4.76
N PRO A 401 -1.68 -12.76 5.03
CA PRO A 401 -0.75 -11.67 4.77
C PRO A 401 0.51 -11.91 5.61
N GLY A 402 1.60 -12.28 4.95
CA GLY A 402 2.91 -12.27 5.58
C GLY A 402 3.29 -10.83 5.90
N ALA A 403 3.87 -10.57 7.06
CA ALA A 403 4.46 -9.27 7.33
C ALA A 403 5.51 -8.98 6.24
N PRO A 404 5.55 -7.75 5.69
CA PRO A 404 6.56 -7.39 4.70
C PRO A 404 7.95 -7.54 5.32
N PRO A 405 8.87 -8.25 4.67
CA PRO A 405 10.21 -8.39 5.19
C PRO A 405 10.89 -7.03 5.30
N GLY A 406 11.25 -6.64 6.50
CA GLY A 406 12.12 -5.49 6.77
C GLY A 406 11.48 -4.18 7.19
N ALA A 407 10.15 -4.01 7.19
CA ALA A 407 9.53 -2.75 7.63
C ALA A 407 9.73 -2.51 9.14
N ARG A 408 10.36 -1.39 9.52
CA ARG A 408 10.58 -0.97 10.92
C ARG A 408 9.43 -0.11 11.38
N VAL A 409 8.54 -0.70 12.19
CA VAL A 409 7.35 -0.03 12.71
C VAL A 409 7.54 0.32 14.17
N ALA A 410 7.45 1.60 14.51
CA ALA A 410 7.41 2.05 15.90
C ALA A 410 5.96 2.21 16.37
N ALA A 411 5.66 1.83 17.61
CA ALA A 411 4.38 2.07 18.26
C ALA A 411 4.52 3.13 19.36
N VAL A 412 3.59 4.09 19.38
CA VAL A 412 3.59 5.21 20.33
C VAL A 412 2.25 5.25 21.06
N PHE A 413 2.32 5.26 22.38
CA PHE A 413 1.19 5.43 23.30
C PHE A 413 1.37 6.74 24.06
N ALA A 414 0.36 7.62 24.01
CA ALA A 414 0.35 8.84 24.81
C ALA A 414 -0.61 8.66 26.00
N THR A 415 -0.14 8.94 27.24
CA THR A 415 -0.94 8.77 28.45
C THR A 415 -0.77 9.93 29.43
N LEU A 416 -1.81 10.17 30.24
CA LEU A 416 -1.80 11.15 31.31
C LEU A 416 -2.79 10.73 32.41
N GLY A 417 -2.29 10.46 33.63
CA GLY A 417 -3.09 10.15 34.81
C GLY A 417 -3.85 8.82 34.73
N ARG A 418 -3.37 7.83 33.93
CA ARG A 418 -4.02 6.54 33.74
C ARG A 418 -3.01 5.37 33.76
N PRO A 419 -2.14 5.26 34.78
CA PRO A 419 -1.06 4.28 34.82
C PRO A 419 -1.52 2.83 34.65
N GLU A 420 -2.65 2.44 35.26
CA GLU A 420 -3.16 1.06 35.18
C GLU A 420 -3.70 0.74 33.78
N VAL A 421 -4.35 1.73 33.12
CA VAL A 421 -4.94 1.56 31.78
C VAL A 421 -3.83 1.36 30.76
N VAL A 422 -2.85 2.27 30.74
CA VAL A 422 -1.74 2.19 29.78
C VAL A 422 -0.90 0.93 30.01
N SER A 423 -0.67 0.54 31.27
CA SER A 423 0.08 -0.68 31.61
C SER A 423 -0.58 -1.93 31.04
N LYS A 424 -1.88 -2.11 31.26
CA LYS A 424 -2.64 -3.25 30.69
C LYS A 424 -2.64 -3.22 29.16
N THR A 425 -2.92 -2.07 28.56
CA THR A 425 -3.00 -1.90 27.10
C THR A 425 -1.67 -2.21 26.41
N VAL A 426 -0.56 -1.63 26.89
CA VAL A 426 0.77 -1.82 26.30
C VAL A 426 1.26 -3.26 26.46
N ARG A 427 1.06 -3.88 27.65
CA ARG A 427 1.43 -5.29 27.86
C ARG A 427 0.63 -6.22 26.94
N HIS A 428 -0.68 -6.01 26.80
CA HIS A 428 -1.51 -6.76 25.88
C HIS A 428 -1.04 -6.57 24.43
N PHE A 429 -0.73 -5.35 24.01
CA PHE A 429 -0.22 -5.05 22.67
C PHE A 429 1.09 -5.81 22.40
N LEU A 430 2.08 -5.72 23.28
CA LEU A 430 3.36 -6.39 23.12
C LEU A 430 3.25 -7.92 23.06
N SER A 431 2.31 -8.50 23.81
CA SER A 431 2.10 -9.95 23.85
C SER A 431 1.35 -10.51 22.64
N ASN A 432 0.60 -9.68 21.92
CA ASN A 432 -0.35 -10.17 20.92
C ASN A 432 -0.02 -9.75 19.47
N GLN A 433 0.80 -8.70 19.23
CA GLN A 433 1.10 -8.30 17.86
C GLN A 433 1.90 -9.37 17.10
N ARG A 434 1.43 -9.79 15.91
CA ARG A 434 2.14 -10.75 15.04
C ARG A 434 3.38 -10.13 14.39
N LEU A 435 3.31 -8.86 14.00
CA LEU A 435 4.48 -8.08 13.62
C LEU A 435 4.98 -7.37 14.88
N LEU A 436 6.14 -7.78 15.37
CA LEU A 436 6.75 -7.12 16.51
C LEU A 436 7.18 -5.70 16.14
N PRO A 437 6.83 -4.67 16.93
CA PRO A 437 7.29 -3.33 16.70
C PRO A 437 8.81 -3.24 16.86
N SER A 438 9.47 -2.43 16.03
CA SER A 438 10.91 -2.19 16.17
C SER A 438 11.26 -1.35 17.41
N SER A 439 10.31 -0.57 17.90
CA SER A 439 10.38 0.15 19.18
C SER A 439 8.98 0.46 19.69
N VAL A 440 8.83 0.53 21.00
CA VAL A 440 7.60 1.00 21.66
C VAL A 440 7.94 2.19 22.56
N ILE A 441 7.21 3.29 22.38
CA ILE A 441 7.36 4.52 23.15
C ILE A 441 6.07 4.76 23.94
N VAL A 442 6.18 4.95 25.23
CA VAL A 442 5.10 5.53 26.06
C VAL A 442 5.48 6.96 26.38
N SER A 443 4.70 7.91 25.84
CA SER A 443 4.90 9.34 26.09
C SER A 443 3.95 9.81 27.17
N CYS A 444 4.48 10.37 28.22
CA CYS A 444 3.76 10.81 29.43
C CYS A 444 4.31 12.14 29.94
N VAL A 445 3.64 12.72 30.93
CA VAL A 445 4.07 13.99 31.55
C VAL A 445 5.01 13.72 32.74
N THR A 446 4.68 12.71 33.55
CA THR A 446 5.51 12.24 34.65
C THR A 446 5.72 10.73 34.55
N PRO A 447 6.77 10.18 35.16
CA PRO A 447 7.00 8.72 35.15
C PRO A 447 5.83 7.94 35.76
N GLU A 448 5.13 8.50 36.73
CA GLU A 448 3.97 7.88 37.41
C GLU A 448 2.80 7.64 36.44
N ASP A 449 2.66 8.46 35.40
CA ASP A 449 1.65 8.28 34.37
C ASP A 449 1.84 6.96 33.60
N ALA A 450 3.08 6.47 33.47
CA ALA A 450 3.41 5.23 32.79
C ALA A 450 3.24 3.98 33.68
N GLY A 451 3.04 4.18 34.98
CA GLY A 451 2.87 3.09 35.94
C GLY A 451 4.07 2.14 36.00
N ASP A 452 3.82 0.83 36.04
CA ASP A 452 4.84 -0.20 36.14
C ASP A 452 5.63 -0.41 34.81
N LEU A 453 5.23 0.23 33.72
CA LEU A 453 5.92 0.18 32.44
C LEU A 453 7.33 0.81 32.50
N VAL A 454 7.62 1.66 33.50
CA VAL A 454 8.96 2.24 33.69
C VAL A 454 10.02 1.17 34.00
N HIS A 455 9.61 -0.03 34.42
CA HIS A 455 10.48 -1.15 34.68
C HIS A 455 10.51 -2.23 33.59
N LEU A 456 9.79 -2.00 32.49
CA LEU A 456 9.69 -2.97 31.38
C LEU A 456 10.84 -2.77 30.40
N GLU A 457 11.73 -3.78 30.31
CA GLU A 457 12.85 -3.77 29.35
C GLU A 457 12.34 -3.70 27.88
N GLY A 458 13.09 -2.98 27.06
CA GLY A 458 12.77 -2.82 25.63
C GLY A 458 11.70 -1.77 25.31
N LEU A 459 11.14 -1.10 26.35
CA LEU A 459 10.17 -0.03 26.20
C LEU A 459 10.81 1.32 26.54
N LYS A 460 10.53 2.34 25.75
CA LYS A 460 11.09 3.70 25.94
C LYS A 460 10.03 4.61 26.58
N ILE A 461 10.30 5.11 27.78
CA ILE A 461 9.48 6.16 28.40
C ILE A 461 10.01 7.53 27.97
N VAL A 462 9.13 8.36 27.45
CA VAL A 462 9.47 9.72 26.98
C VAL A 462 8.64 10.74 27.75
N LEU A 463 9.31 11.62 28.48
CA LEU A 463 8.65 12.71 29.18
C LEU A 463 8.49 13.90 28.26
N GLY A 464 7.29 14.47 28.23
CA GLY A 464 6.93 15.62 27.39
C GLY A 464 6.00 16.59 28.12
N PRO A 465 5.83 17.79 27.57
CA PRO A 465 4.88 18.77 28.12
C PRO A 465 3.44 18.26 28.09
N VAL A 466 2.59 18.80 28.96
CA VAL A 466 1.15 18.49 29.00
C VAL A 466 0.49 18.81 27.67
N GLY A 467 -0.29 17.88 27.16
CA GLY A 467 -1.06 17.99 25.92
C GLY A 467 -0.76 16.86 24.93
N LEU A 468 -1.81 16.33 24.32
CA LEU A 468 -1.69 15.16 23.43
C LEU A 468 -0.75 15.43 22.23
N ALA A 469 -0.88 16.60 21.59
CA ALA A 469 0.01 17.02 20.52
C ALA A 469 1.48 17.09 20.98
N ASN A 470 1.74 17.65 22.16
CA ASN A 470 3.08 17.75 22.74
C ASN A 470 3.69 16.39 23.05
N GLN A 471 2.91 15.48 23.63
CA GLN A 471 3.37 14.11 23.93
C GLN A 471 3.69 13.32 22.66
N ARG A 472 2.84 13.41 21.61
CA ARG A 472 3.11 12.78 20.30
C ARG A 472 4.36 13.37 19.64
N ASN A 473 4.57 14.68 19.72
CA ASN A 473 5.78 15.35 19.22
C ASN A 473 7.02 14.94 19.99
N ALA A 474 6.94 14.83 21.32
CA ALA A 474 8.04 14.34 22.15
C ALA A 474 8.46 12.92 21.72
N ALA A 475 7.49 12.04 21.48
CA ALA A 475 7.75 10.69 20.98
C ALA A 475 8.38 10.70 19.56
N LEU A 476 7.84 11.50 18.62
CA LEU A 476 8.39 11.62 17.26
C LEU A 476 9.86 12.03 17.26
N ASN A 477 10.25 12.94 18.15
CA ASN A 477 11.63 13.42 18.26
C ASN A 477 12.59 12.38 18.85
N GLN A 478 12.08 11.28 19.38
CA GLN A 478 12.82 10.22 20.04
C GLN A 478 12.83 8.89 19.24
N LEU A 479 12.20 8.88 18.06
CA LEU A 479 12.21 7.73 17.15
C LEU A 479 13.60 7.54 16.55
N ASP A 480 13.94 6.28 16.28
CA ASP A 480 15.13 5.93 15.51
C ASP A 480 15.00 6.47 14.07
N PRO A 481 16.01 7.14 13.51
CA PRO A 481 15.99 7.64 12.14
C PRO A 481 15.71 6.57 11.07
N THR A 482 15.94 5.30 11.39
CA THR A 482 15.66 4.17 10.49
C THR A 482 14.24 3.62 10.60
N THR A 483 13.35 4.27 11.39
CA THR A 483 11.95 3.91 11.47
C THR A 483 11.24 4.26 10.16
N ASP A 484 10.54 3.29 9.56
CA ASP A 484 9.77 3.49 8.33
C ASP A 484 8.35 3.99 8.60
N ILE A 485 7.74 3.47 9.65
CA ILE A 485 6.32 3.70 9.99
C ILE A 485 6.21 3.99 11.49
N VAL A 486 5.43 5.00 11.84
CA VAL A 486 5.00 5.24 13.22
C VAL A 486 3.51 5.00 13.36
N ALA A 487 3.11 4.18 14.32
CA ALA A 487 1.73 3.95 14.72
C ALA A 487 1.44 4.61 16.07
N PHE A 488 0.37 5.41 16.13
CA PHE A 488 -0.10 6.05 17.36
C PHE A 488 -1.37 5.37 17.85
N PHE A 489 -1.38 5.08 19.14
CA PHE A 489 -2.52 4.52 19.85
C PHE A 489 -2.84 5.35 21.08
N ASP A 490 -4.13 5.48 21.42
CA ASP A 490 -4.54 5.97 22.71
C ASP A 490 -4.27 4.89 23.79
N ASP A 491 -4.06 5.32 25.02
CA ASP A 491 -3.75 4.42 26.16
C ASP A 491 -4.88 3.44 26.51
N ASP A 492 -6.07 3.63 25.93
CA ASP A 492 -7.27 2.80 26.08
C ASP A 492 -7.76 2.19 24.77
N PHE A 493 -6.85 1.95 23.82
CA PHE A 493 -7.16 1.26 22.55
C PHE A 493 -6.58 -0.16 22.51
N ILE A 494 -7.43 -1.17 22.37
CA ILE A 494 -7.03 -2.57 22.24
C ILE A 494 -6.93 -2.92 20.75
N ALA A 495 -5.70 -3.05 20.27
CA ALA A 495 -5.40 -3.34 18.86
C ALA A 495 -5.50 -4.84 18.55
N HIS A 496 -6.03 -5.17 17.37
CA HIS A 496 -6.03 -6.55 16.86
C HIS A 496 -4.58 -7.05 16.65
N PRO A 497 -4.29 -8.35 16.82
CA PRO A 497 -2.95 -8.92 16.62
C PRO A 497 -2.31 -8.62 15.26
N ASP A 498 -3.09 -8.45 14.22
CA ASP A 498 -2.61 -8.13 12.87
C ASP A 498 -2.47 -6.62 12.59
N TRP A 499 -2.76 -5.74 13.55
CA TRP A 499 -2.86 -4.31 13.27
C TRP A 499 -1.60 -3.73 12.62
N LEU A 500 -0.42 -4.00 13.20
CA LEU A 500 0.85 -3.52 12.66
C LEU A 500 1.20 -4.19 11.32
N ALA A 501 0.95 -5.49 11.19
CA ALA A 501 1.21 -6.23 9.96
C ALA A 501 0.37 -5.73 8.79
N GLU A 502 -0.92 -5.48 9.02
CA GLU A 502 -1.85 -4.93 8.01
C GLU A 502 -1.46 -3.49 7.63
N ALA A 503 -1.05 -2.66 8.60
CA ALA A 503 -0.58 -1.30 8.30
C ALA A 503 0.70 -1.33 7.47
N ALA A 504 1.70 -2.11 7.86
CA ALA A 504 2.96 -2.26 7.13
C ALA A 504 2.72 -2.77 5.70
N GLN A 505 1.82 -3.75 5.54
CA GLN A 505 1.46 -4.29 4.22
C GLN A 505 0.78 -3.24 3.33
N VAL A 506 -0.10 -2.39 3.88
CA VAL A 506 -0.72 -1.30 3.12
C VAL A 506 0.34 -0.30 2.67
N PHE A 507 1.24 0.12 3.55
CA PHE A 507 2.31 1.05 3.18
C PHE A 507 3.27 0.47 2.14
N GLN A 508 3.50 -0.83 2.14
CA GLN A 508 4.29 -1.50 1.13
C GLN A 508 3.58 -1.56 -0.22
N ASP A 509 2.31 -1.97 -0.24
CA ASP A 509 1.54 -2.12 -1.48
C ASP A 509 1.16 -0.76 -2.12
N GLU A 510 1.03 0.30 -1.31
CA GLU A 510 0.50 1.62 -1.70
C GLU A 510 1.50 2.72 -1.35
N SER A 511 2.49 2.95 -2.19
CA SER A 511 3.57 3.94 -1.93
C SER A 511 3.05 5.37 -1.73
N SER A 512 1.93 5.73 -2.36
CA SER A 512 1.27 7.03 -2.25
C SER A 512 0.45 7.21 -0.97
N VAL A 513 0.17 6.14 -0.21
CA VAL A 513 -0.48 6.23 1.10
C VAL A 513 0.53 6.71 2.13
N VAL A 514 0.22 7.84 2.77
CA VAL A 514 1.06 8.46 3.80
C VAL A 514 0.49 8.33 5.20
N GLY A 515 -0.82 8.03 5.32
CA GLY A 515 -1.47 7.82 6.60
C GLY A 515 -2.63 6.84 6.53
N ILE A 516 -2.74 6.02 7.57
CA ILE A 516 -3.78 5.00 7.74
C ILE A 516 -4.49 5.27 9.06
N THR A 517 -5.82 5.13 9.03
CA THR A 517 -6.64 5.00 10.25
C THR A 517 -7.21 3.60 10.29
N GLY A 518 -7.13 2.95 11.43
CA GLY A 518 -7.76 1.66 11.66
C GLY A 518 -9.28 1.76 11.84
N HIS A 519 -9.95 0.63 11.78
CA HIS A 519 -11.37 0.50 12.05
C HIS A 519 -11.62 0.27 13.55
N VAL A 520 -12.45 1.10 14.16
CA VAL A 520 -12.92 0.90 15.54
C VAL A 520 -14.15 0.00 15.49
N ILE A 521 -14.02 -1.22 16.03
CA ILE A 521 -15.07 -2.23 16.08
C ILE A 521 -16.17 -1.79 17.04
N ALA A 522 -15.76 -1.33 18.24
CA ALA A 522 -16.61 -0.77 19.27
C ALA A 522 -15.95 0.44 19.92
N ASP A 523 -16.73 1.48 20.20
CA ASP A 523 -16.27 2.75 20.74
C ASP A 523 -17.03 3.11 22.02
N GLY A 524 -16.36 2.97 23.17
CA GLY A 524 -16.88 3.25 24.50
C GLY A 524 -17.06 4.74 24.84
N ILE A 525 -16.65 5.67 23.94
CA ILE A 525 -16.66 7.11 24.24
C ILE A 525 -18.02 7.63 24.64
N LYS A 526 -19.09 7.19 23.98
CA LYS A 526 -20.46 7.70 24.17
C LYS A 526 -21.21 7.02 25.31
N GLY A 527 -20.77 5.81 25.71
CA GLY A 527 -21.37 4.98 26.74
C GLY A 527 -20.64 5.05 28.09
N PRO A 528 -20.82 4.06 28.97
CA PRO A 528 -20.11 3.95 30.26
C PRO A 528 -18.61 3.67 30.10
N GLY A 529 -18.16 3.30 28.91
CA GLY A 529 -16.87 2.70 28.60
C GLY A 529 -17.04 1.19 28.41
N ILE A 530 -15.98 0.58 27.87
CA ILE A 530 -15.88 -0.87 27.70
C ILE A 530 -14.76 -1.35 28.62
N VAL A 531 -15.00 -2.39 29.40
CA VAL A 531 -13.95 -2.94 30.26
C VAL A 531 -12.91 -3.70 29.43
N PHE A 532 -11.70 -3.79 29.96
CA PHE A 532 -10.55 -4.34 29.23
C PHE A 532 -10.79 -5.76 28.72
N GLU A 533 -11.32 -6.63 29.57
CA GLU A 533 -11.57 -8.03 29.25
C GLU A 533 -12.61 -8.20 28.13
N GLU A 534 -13.67 -7.40 28.17
CA GLU A 534 -14.68 -7.36 27.10
C GLU A 534 -14.10 -6.83 25.79
N ALA A 535 -13.30 -5.77 25.85
CA ALA A 535 -12.63 -5.21 24.67
C ALA A 535 -11.67 -6.23 24.01
N ALA A 536 -10.91 -6.97 24.81
CA ALA A 536 -10.02 -8.02 24.33
C ALA A 536 -10.80 -9.17 23.64
N GLN A 537 -11.90 -9.62 24.25
CA GLN A 537 -12.79 -10.64 23.67
C GLN A 537 -13.42 -10.16 22.35
N MET A 538 -13.85 -8.90 22.28
CA MET A 538 -14.41 -8.33 21.03
C MET A 538 -13.36 -8.31 19.90
N VAL A 539 -12.11 -8.00 20.21
CA VAL A 539 -11.01 -8.00 19.25
C VAL A 539 -10.72 -9.43 18.77
N GLU A 540 -10.70 -10.41 19.68
CA GLU A 540 -10.46 -11.80 19.33
C GLU A 540 -11.58 -12.38 18.46
N ALA A 541 -12.85 -12.09 18.80
CA ALA A 541 -14.02 -12.52 18.04
C ALA A 541 -14.08 -11.87 16.65
N ALA A 542 -13.51 -10.68 16.47
CA ALA A 542 -13.55 -9.95 15.19
C ALA A 542 -12.60 -10.51 14.13
N ALA A 543 -11.68 -11.40 14.47
CA ALA A 543 -10.67 -11.97 13.57
C ALA A 543 -11.25 -12.70 12.35
N GLU A 544 -12.50 -13.13 12.40
CA GLU A 544 -13.16 -13.91 11.34
C GLU A 544 -14.31 -13.19 10.61
N VAL A 545 -14.72 -11.99 11.04
CA VAL A 545 -15.97 -11.39 10.57
C VAL A 545 -15.77 -10.09 9.80
N GLY A 546 -16.20 -10.11 8.55
CA GLY A 546 -16.60 -8.93 7.79
C GLY A 546 -15.82 -8.68 6.51
N ALA A 547 -16.52 -8.14 5.51
CA ALA A 547 -15.88 -7.66 4.28
C ALA A 547 -14.88 -6.57 4.62
N ARG A 548 -13.62 -6.75 4.22
CA ARG A 548 -12.57 -5.74 4.33
C ARG A 548 -13.02 -4.48 3.59
N ARG A 549 -12.91 -3.32 4.23
CA ARG A 549 -13.38 -2.04 3.68
C ARG A 549 -12.25 -1.05 3.59
N TRP A 550 -12.06 -0.52 2.39
CA TRP A 550 -11.18 0.60 2.08
C TRP A 550 -12.00 1.87 1.91
N ILE A 551 -11.68 2.93 2.64
CA ILE A 551 -12.37 4.22 2.53
C ILE A 551 -11.33 5.31 2.31
N GLU A 552 -11.54 6.09 1.25
CA GLU A 552 -10.66 7.16 0.83
C GLU A 552 -11.46 8.29 0.15
N PRO A 553 -11.15 9.57 0.39
CA PRO A 553 -10.21 10.05 1.41
C PRO A 553 -10.77 9.87 2.82
N PHE A 554 -9.90 9.65 3.80
CA PHE A 554 -10.31 9.54 5.20
C PHE A 554 -9.42 10.37 6.12
N SER A 555 -10.03 11.14 7.03
CA SER A 555 -9.31 11.92 8.03
C SER A 555 -8.84 11.02 9.16
N PRO A 556 -7.62 11.17 9.69
CA PRO A 556 -7.16 10.38 10.82
C PRO A 556 -8.09 10.44 12.03
N TYR A 557 -8.10 9.36 12.81
CA TYR A 557 -8.76 9.27 14.10
C TYR A 557 -7.74 8.84 15.15
N GLY A 558 -7.46 9.73 16.10
CA GLY A 558 -6.28 9.73 16.96
C GLY A 558 -6.07 8.46 17.78
N CYS A 559 -7.15 7.70 18.08
CA CYS A 559 -7.02 6.49 18.92
C CYS A 559 -6.30 5.32 18.22
N ASN A 560 -6.22 5.32 16.87
CA ASN A 560 -5.50 4.26 16.12
C ASN A 560 -5.16 4.76 14.71
N MET A 561 -3.96 5.26 14.53
CA MET A 561 -3.50 5.78 13.25
C MET A 561 -2.02 5.48 13.04
N ALA A 562 -1.60 5.34 11.79
CA ALA A 562 -0.18 5.20 11.44
C ALA A 562 0.19 6.10 10.26
N PHE A 563 1.46 6.48 10.22
CA PHE A 563 2.00 7.36 9.19
C PHE A 563 3.37 6.87 8.71
N ARG A 564 3.66 7.13 7.44
CA ARG A 564 4.97 6.92 6.83
C ARG A 564 5.93 8.00 7.34
N MET A 565 7.02 7.61 8.02
CA MET A 565 7.97 8.54 8.63
C MET A 565 8.57 9.52 7.62
N LYS A 566 8.92 9.04 6.43
CA LYS A 566 9.46 9.89 5.37
C LYS A 566 8.49 11.00 4.93
N ALA A 567 7.19 10.72 4.93
CA ALA A 567 6.18 11.72 4.61
C ALA A 567 5.96 12.73 5.74
N ILE A 568 6.16 12.32 6.99
CA ILE A 568 6.12 13.24 8.14
C ILE A 568 7.26 14.25 8.02
N GLY A 569 8.49 13.83 7.81
CA GLY A 569 9.66 14.71 7.76
C GLY A 569 9.70 15.70 8.94
N PRO A 570 9.78 17.03 8.68
CA PRO A 570 9.79 18.06 9.72
C PRO A 570 8.40 18.38 10.32
N LEU A 571 7.32 17.80 9.76
CA LEU A 571 5.95 18.06 10.25
C LEU A 571 5.79 17.58 11.68
N ARG A 572 5.07 18.38 12.50
CA ARG A 572 4.72 18.06 13.88
C ARG A 572 3.24 18.33 14.12
N PHE A 573 2.66 17.65 15.12
CA PHE A 573 1.33 17.97 15.59
C PHE A 573 1.29 19.41 16.12
N ASP A 574 0.20 20.14 15.89
CA ASP A 574 0.07 21.53 16.27
C ASP A 574 -0.20 21.66 17.78
N ASP A 575 0.79 22.13 18.53
CA ASP A 575 0.75 22.29 19.99
C ASP A 575 -0.20 23.39 20.46
N ARG A 576 -0.65 24.27 19.56
CA ARG A 576 -1.72 25.25 19.82
C ARG A 576 -3.08 24.59 20.03
N LEU A 577 -3.27 23.35 19.54
CA LEU A 577 -4.44 22.53 19.81
C LEU A 577 -4.28 21.84 21.18
N VAL A 578 -4.45 22.64 22.23
CA VAL A 578 -4.13 22.30 23.63
C VAL A 578 -5.01 21.21 24.24
N LEU A 579 -4.64 20.72 25.43
CA LEU A 579 -5.35 19.73 26.24
C LEU A 579 -5.43 18.37 25.54
N TYR A 580 -6.65 17.87 25.36
CA TYR A 580 -6.93 16.63 24.60
C TYR A 580 -6.70 16.82 23.08
N GLY A 581 -6.31 18.02 22.65
CA GLY A 581 -5.97 18.28 21.25
C GLY A 581 -7.11 18.03 20.26
N TRP A 582 -8.39 18.34 20.63
CA TRP A 582 -9.54 18.01 19.80
C TRP A 582 -9.36 18.44 18.34
N LEU A 583 -9.35 17.48 17.37
CA LEU A 583 -9.05 17.59 15.94
C LEU A 583 -7.57 17.75 15.57
N GLU A 584 -6.62 17.55 16.49
CA GLU A 584 -5.18 17.63 16.17
C GLU A 584 -4.75 16.54 15.17
N ASP A 585 -5.38 15.37 15.25
CA ASP A 585 -5.24 14.25 14.32
C ASP A 585 -5.66 14.64 12.90
N ARG A 586 -6.78 15.32 12.75
CA ARG A 586 -7.28 15.84 11.47
C ARG A 586 -6.43 16.94 10.90
N ASP A 587 -5.96 17.84 11.76
CA ASP A 587 -5.05 18.93 11.38
C ASP A 587 -3.74 18.38 10.84
N PHE A 588 -3.13 17.44 11.57
CA PHE A 588 -1.90 16.79 11.17
C PHE A 588 -2.07 16.01 9.85
N GLY A 589 -3.14 15.20 9.74
CA GLY A 589 -3.45 14.49 8.51
C GLY A 589 -3.69 15.42 7.32
N ALA A 590 -4.41 16.53 7.50
CA ALA A 590 -4.64 17.50 6.44
C ALA A 590 -3.34 18.20 6.01
N ALA A 591 -2.45 18.51 6.95
CA ALA A 591 -1.12 19.05 6.64
C ALA A 591 -0.29 18.05 5.84
N LEU A 592 -0.32 16.76 6.24
CA LEU A 592 0.38 15.68 5.54
C LEU A 592 -0.19 15.45 4.13
N ALA A 593 -1.52 15.49 3.96
CA ALA A 593 -2.15 15.33 2.65
C ALA A 593 -1.80 16.44 1.65
N LYS A 594 -1.44 17.63 2.12
CA LYS A 594 -0.97 18.75 1.25
C LYS A 594 0.35 18.42 0.55
N THR A 595 1.13 17.47 1.03
CA THR A 595 2.34 17.02 0.36
C THR A 595 2.06 16.09 -0.82
N GLY A 596 0.78 15.84 -1.17
CA GLY A 596 0.35 14.97 -2.27
C GLY A 596 0.07 13.52 -1.86
N GLY A 597 0.20 13.19 -0.57
CA GLY A 597 -0.04 11.84 -0.06
C GLY A 597 -1.52 11.53 0.21
N ARG A 598 -1.87 10.24 0.17
CA ARG A 598 -3.23 9.72 0.39
C ARG A 598 -3.42 9.32 1.85
N LEU A 599 -4.59 9.66 2.40
CA LEU A 599 -5.03 9.25 3.74
C LEU A 599 -6.22 8.30 3.62
N VAL A 600 -6.15 7.16 4.29
CA VAL A 600 -7.12 6.08 4.12
C VAL A 600 -7.59 5.51 5.45
N ARG A 601 -8.79 4.90 5.46
CA ARG A 601 -9.22 4.00 6.52
C ARG A 601 -9.20 2.56 6.00
N TRP A 602 -8.51 1.71 6.73
CA TRP A 602 -8.40 0.30 6.41
C TRP A 602 -8.98 -0.58 7.51
N SER A 603 -9.94 -1.42 7.18
CA SER A 603 -10.58 -2.29 8.18
C SER A 603 -9.76 -3.52 8.56
N GLY A 604 -8.63 -3.79 7.89
CA GLY A 604 -7.66 -4.79 8.34
C GLY A 604 -6.94 -4.37 9.62
N CYS A 605 -6.71 -3.06 9.79
CA CYS A 605 -6.22 -2.47 11.04
C CYS A 605 -7.41 -2.21 11.96
N GLN A 606 -7.78 -3.15 12.81
CA GLN A 606 -8.98 -3.02 13.65
C GLN A 606 -8.67 -3.11 15.14
N GLY A 607 -9.60 -2.63 15.98
CA GLY A 607 -9.48 -2.71 17.43
C GLY A 607 -10.69 -2.11 18.13
N VAL A 608 -10.66 -2.11 19.44
CA VAL A 608 -11.71 -1.58 20.32
C VAL A 608 -11.15 -0.38 21.09
N HIS A 609 -11.88 0.72 21.09
CA HIS A 609 -11.60 1.89 21.90
C HIS A 609 -12.44 1.84 23.17
N MET A 610 -11.82 1.58 24.29
CA MET A 610 -12.52 1.38 25.58
C MET A 610 -13.26 2.62 26.06
N GLY A 611 -12.76 3.81 25.74
CA GLY A 611 -13.41 5.08 26.09
C GLY A 611 -13.43 5.35 27.60
N VAL A 612 -12.32 5.08 28.29
CA VAL A 612 -12.14 5.22 29.73
C VAL A 612 -12.49 6.65 30.19
N LYS A 613 -13.22 6.77 31.30
CA LYS A 613 -13.79 8.06 31.77
C LYS A 613 -12.88 8.88 32.69
N SER A 614 -11.88 8.27 33.31
CA SER A 614 -10.90 8.97 34.13
C SER A 614 -10.03 9.91 33.30
N GLY A 615 -9.56 11.02 33.88
CA GLY A 615 -8.65 11.97 33.23
C GLY A 615 -9.25 12.86 32.14
N ARG A 616 -10.58 12.91 31.97
CA ARG A 616 -11.23 13.69 30.90
C ARG A 616 -11.19 15.19 31.13
N THR A 617 -11.03 15.93 30.06
CA THR A 617 -11.14 17.40 30.01
C THR A 617 -12.57 17.84 30.39
N SER A 618 -12.70 18.95 31.17
CA SER A 618 -13.99 19.50 31.56
C SER A 618 -14.85 19.88 30.33
N GLY A 619 -16.19 19.81 30.50
CA GLY A 619 -17.12 20.14 29.44
C GLY A 619 -16.90 21.54 28.86
N GLU A 620 -16.65 22.55 29.69
CA GLU A 620 -16.43 23.96 29.27
C GLU A 620 -15.20 24.10 28.37
N ARG A 621 -14.08 23.46 28.74
CA ARG A 621 -12.84 23.44 27.94
C ARG A 621 -13.04 22.77 26.60
N LEU A 622 -13.64 21.59 26.61
CA LEU A 622 -13.92 20.85 25.37
C LEU A 622 -14.92 21.61 24.49
N GLY A 623 -15.96 22.23 25.09
CA GLY A 623 -16.92 23.04 24.37
C GLY A 623 -16.26 24.25 23.68
N TYR A 624 -15.34 24.91 24.34
CA TYR A 624 -14.56 26.01 23.73
C TYR A 624 -13.77 25.50 22.51
N SER A 625 -13.04 24.39 22.66
CA SER A 625 -12.27 23.80 21.58
C SER A 625 -13.15 23.34 20.39
N GLN A 626 -14.41 22.95 20.63
CA GLN A 626 -15.37 22.54 19.57
C GLN A 626 -15.72 23.67 18.58
N VAL A 627 -15.44 24.93 18.93
CA VAL A 627 -15.64 26.08 18.06
C VAL A 627 -14.29 26.67 17.66
N ALA A 628 -13.38 26.87 18.62
CA ALA A 628 -12.11 27.53 18.40
C ALA A 628 -11.19 26.76 17.45
N ASN A 629 -11.09 25.44 17.62
CA ASN A 629 -10.17 24.61 16.82
C ASN A 629 -10.58 24.58 15.33
N PRO A 630 -11.86 24.31 14.92
CA PRO A 630 -12.27 24.39 13.52
C PRO A 630 -12.00 25.74 12.87
N LEU A 631 -12.27 26.84 13.57
CA LEU A 631 -12.01 28.20 13.05
C LEU A 631 -10.51 28.48 12.90
N TYR A 632 -9.71 28.02 13.83
CA TYR A 632 -8.25 28.07 13.72
C TYR A 632 -7.74 27.25 12.51
N MET A 633 -8.23 26.01 12.34
CA MET A 633 -7.87 25.14 11.21
C MET A 633 -8.31 25.72 9.85
N LEU A 634 -9.44 26.45 9.81
CA LEU A 634 -9.86 27.21 8.63
C LEU A 634 -8.80 28.25 8.25
N LYS A 635 -8.38 29.05 9.25
CA LYS A 635 -7.35 30.10 9.06
C LYS A 635 -6.00 29.50 8.64
N LYS A 636 -5.66 28.36 9.20
CA LYS A 636 -4.45 27.58 8.86
C LYS A 636 -4.56 26.90 7.48
N GLY A 637 -5.78 26.77 6.94
CA GLY A 637 -6.06 26.10 5.66
C GLY A 637 -6.04 24.58 5.74
N THR A 638 -6.14 23.98 6.93
CA THR A 638 -6.22 22.52 7.13
C THR A 638 -7.65 21.99 7.22
N MET A 639 -8.66 22.89 7.23
CA MET A 639 -10.07 22.51 7.18
C MET A 639 -10.86 23.42 6.22
N LYS A 640 -11.74 22.84 5.39
CA LYS A 640 -12.53 23.59 4.41
C LYS A 640 -13.70 24.34 5.10
N PRO A 641 -14.18 25.50 4.55
CA PRO A 641 -15.23 26.30 5.16
C PRO A 641 -16.55 25.55 5.43
N ASP A 642 -16.98 24.71 4.48
CA ASP A 642 -18.20 23.91 4.58
C ASP A 642 -18.12 22.88 5.72
N LEU A 643 -16.94 22.24 5.88
CA LEU A 643 -16.68 21.30 6.97
C LEU A 643 -16.65 21.99 8.33
N VAL A 644 -16.05 23.20 8.39
CA VAL A 644 -16.01 24.02 9.63
C VAL A 644 -17.41 24.39 10.07
N ALA A 645 -18.21 24.99 9.17
CA ALA A 645 -19.58 25.39 9.45
C ALA A 645 -20.44 24.19 9.91
N GLY A 646 -20.39 23.09 9.17
CA GLY A 646 -21.08 21.85 9.52
C GLY A 646 -20.64 21.25 10.86
N GLN A 647 -19.33 21.29 11.18
CA GLN A 647 -18.81 20.76 12.44
C GLN A 647 -19.25 21.61 13.65
N ILE A 648 -19.13 22.93 13.54
CA ILE A 648 -19.57 23.86 14.61
C ILE A 648 -21.08 23.72 14.82
N PHE A 649 -21.87 23.74 13.74
CA PHE A 649 -23.32 23.58 13.82
C PHE A 649 -23.72 22.28 14.54
N ARG A 650 -23.17 21.15 14.11
CA ARG A 650 -23.46 19.84 14.75
C ARG A 650 -23.09 19.82 16.23
N ASN A 651 -21.96 20.42 16.62
CA ASN A 651 -21.53 20.44 18.02
C ASN A 651 -22.46 21.30 18.88
N VAL A 652 -22.75 22.53 18.44
CA VAL A 652 -23.60 23.46 19.16
C VAL A 652 -25.04 22.94 19.25
N ALA A 653 -25.61 22.49 18.14
CA ALA A 653 -26.95 21.94 18.08
C ALA A 653 -27.10 20.67 18.96
N SER A 654 -26.09 19.75 18.93
CA SER A 654 -26.11 18.58 19.81
C SER A 654 -25.97 18.93 21.28
N ASN A 655 -25.16 19.93 21.66
CA ASN A 655 -25.02 20.34 23.05
C ASN A 655 -26.30 21.06 23.55
N ALA A 656 -26.91 21.89 22.72
CA ALA A 656 -28.18 22.62 23.06
C ALA A 656 -29.37 21.66 23.11
N GLY A 657 -29.58 20.82 22.09
CA GLY A 657 -30.73 19.94 22.00
C GLY A 657 -30.78 18.84 23.07
N ARG A 658 -29.61 18.43 23.59
CA ARG A 658 -29.52 17.40 24.65
C ARG A 658 -29.43 17.97 26.07
N LEU A 659 -29.66 19.25 26.26
CA LEU A 659 -29.72 19.83 27.60
C LEU A 659 -30.92 19.29 28.41
N LEU A 660 -32.03 18.99 27.76
CA LEU A 660 -33.27 18.49 28.41
C LEU A 660 -33.16 17.00 28.77
N ALA A 661 -32.31 16.24 28.06
CA ALA A 661 -32.08 14.80 28.32
C ALA A 661 -30.59 14.51 28.15
N PRO A 662 -29.72 14.97 29.07
CA PRO A 662 -28.28 14.79 28.96
C PRO A 662 -27.87 13.34 29.20
N GLU A 663 -26.91 12.87 28.43
CA GLU A 663 -26.31 11.57 28.66
C GLU A 663 -25.50 11.59 29.99
N PRO A 664 -25.56 10.51 30.79
CA PRO A 664 -24.93 10.45 32.12
C PRO A 664 -23.42 10.75 32.13
N TYR A 665 -22.75 10.49 31.01
CA TYR A 665 -21.29 10.58 30.88
C TYR A 665 -20.80 11.83 30.10
N VAL A 666 -21.72 12.78 29.79
CA VAL A 666 -21.40 13.96 28.95
C VAL A 666 -21.89 15.25 29.62
N ASP A 667 -20.94 16.13 29.98
CA ASP A 667 -21.26 17.46 30.50
C ASP A 667 -21.74 18.38 29.36
N ARG A 668 -23.03 18.26 28.98
CA ARG A 668 -23.66 19.06 27.91
C ARG A 668 -23.74 20.54 28.27
N LYS A 669 -24.02 20.86 29.52
CA LYS A 669 -24.11 22.23 30.04
C LYS A 669 -22.76 22.95 29.96
N GLY A 670 -21.72 22.29 30.42
CA GLY A 670 -20.36 22.83 30.31
C GLY A 670 -19.93 23.01 28.85
N ARG A 671 -20.22 22.05 27.99
CA ARG A 671 -19.89 22.14 26.55
C ARG A 671 -20.60 23.33 25.88
N LEU A 672 -21.90 23.52 26.13
CA LEU A 672 -22.63 24.65 25.56
C LEU A 672 -22.07 26.00 26.07
N LYS A 673 -21.75 26.10 27.37
CA LYS A 673 -21.10 27.29 27.95
C LYS A 673 -19.79 27.61 27.25
N GLY A 674 -18.97 26.58 26.99
CA GLY A 674 -17.71 26.71 26.24
C GLY A 674 -17.95 27.16 24.80
N ASN A 675 -18.96 26.57 24.10
CA ASN A 675 -19.31 26.95 22.73
C ASN A 675 -19.70 28.45 22.66
N ILE A 676 -20.59 28.94 23.56
CA ILE A 676 -21.03 30.34 23.59
C ILE A 676 -19.82 31.26 23.82
N ARG A 677 -18.94 30.91 24.77
CA ARG A 677 -17.77 31.71 25.07
C ARG A 677 -16.82 31.80 23.86
N ALA A 678 -16.58 30.70 23.14
CA ALA A 678 -15.75 30.70 21.95
C ALA A 678 -16.37 31.54 20.82
N LEU A 679 -17.70 31.55 20.66
CA LEU A 679 -18.39 32.39 19.69
C LEU A 679 -18.25 33.87 20.05
N LEU A 680 -18.37 34.23 21.33
CA LEU A 680 -18.17 35.62 21.81
C LEU A 680 -16.72 36.05 21.60
N ASP A 681 -15.75 35.21 21.94
CA ASP A 681 -14.34 35.49 21.68
C ASP A 681 -14.04 35.64 20.17
N GLY A 682 -14.79 34.93 19.31
CA GLY A 682 -14.72 35.09 17.85
C GLY A 682 -15.19 36.47 17.39
N LEU A 683 -16.29 36.99 17.97
CA LEU A 683 -16.83 38.31 17.67
C LEU A 683 -15.91 39.46 18.15
N THR A 684 -15.18 39.24 19.24
CA THR A 684 -14.24 40.23 19.82
C THR A 684 -12.81 40.11 19.27
N GLY A 685 -12.54 39.19 18.33
CA GLY A 685 -11.22 38.97 17.77
C GLY A 685 -10.21 38.29 18.71
N SER A 686 -10.66 37.83 19.88
CA SER A 686 -9.81 37.22 20.92
C SER A 686 -9.81 35.67 20.88
N LEU A 687 -10.37 35.07 19.83
CA LEU A 687 -10.45 33.62 19.70
C LEU A 687 -9.08 32.98 19.45
N ALA A 688 -8.70 32.06 20.33
CA ALA A 688 -7.47 31.27 20.18
C ALA A 688 -7.66 29.91 20.85
N PRO A 689 -7.20 28.80 20.24
CA PRO A 689 -7.32 27.45 20.81
C PRO A 689 -6.75 27.36 22.24
N GLU A 690 -5.62 28.00 22.50
CA GLU A 690 -4.88 28.00 23.76
C GLU A 690 -5.68 28.52 24.95
N ARG A 691 -6.67 29.40 24.72
CA ARG A 691 -7.54 29.92 25.78
C ARG A 691 -8.34 28.82 26.49
N ALA A 692 -8.58 27.67 25.80
CA ALA A 692 -9.25 26.55 26.42
C ALA A 692 -8.52 26.04 27.68
N ALA A 693 -7.19 26.11 27.73
CA ALA A 693 -6.39 25.66 28.86
C ALA A 693 -6.60 26.51 30.14
N GLY A 694 -6.96 27.79 29.95
CA GLY A 694 -7.22 28.72 31.05
C GLY A 694 -8.64 28.66 31.64
N LEU A 695 -9.59 28.04 30.93
CA LEU A 695 -10.99 28.00 31.37
C LEU A 695 -11.17 27.06 32.58
N GLY A 696 -12.04 27.46 33.52
CA GLY A 696 -12.40 26.66 34.68
C GLY A 696 -11.33 26.55 35.79
N LYS A 697 -10.17 27.18 35.64
CA LYS A 697 -9.26 27.38 36.78
C LYS A 697 -9.93 28.45 37.67
N LYS A 698 -10.34 28.07 38.91
CA LYS A 698 -10.69 29.09 39.94
C LYS A 698 -9.48 29.99 40.05
N ARG A 699 -9.68 31.34 39.89
CA ARG A 699 -8.68 32.31 40.34
C ARG A 699 -8.43 31.98 41.82
N MET A 700 -7.31 31.44 42.17
CA MET A 700 -6.79 31.57 43.53
C MET A 700 -6.63 33.07 43.73
N ALA A 701 -7.49 33.64 44.59
CA ALA A 701 -7.32 34.98 45.07
C ALA A 701 -5.91 35.05 45.68
N VAL A 702 -5.05 35.85 45.10
CA VAL A 702 -3.83 36.30 45.77
C VAL A 702 -4.36 37.04 47.00
N ALA A 703 -4.31 36.36 48.16
CA ALA A 703 -4.47 37.02 49.42
C ALA A 703 -3.32 38.03 49.50
N ASN A 704 -3.65 39.30 49.39
CA ASN A 704 -2.79 40.38 49.75
C ASN A 704 -2.38 40.17 51.21
N GLU A 705 -1.21 39.67 51.48
CA GLU A 705 -0.58 39.76 52.80
C GLU A 705 -0.34 41.26 53.02
N GLY A 706 -1.22 41.80 53.84
CA GLY A 706 -1.15 43.16 54.35
C GLY A 706 0.16 43.37 55.08
N ASN A 707 0.77 44.42 54.74
CA ASN A 707 1.85 45.14 55.38
C ASN A 707 1.69 45.22 56.92
N PRO A 708 2.62 44.78 57.72
CA PRO A 708 2.72 45.22 59.11
C PRO A 708 3.69 46.41 59.17
N ALA A 709 3.14 47.59 59.07
CA ALA A 709 3.81 48.77 59.69
C ALA A 709 3.56 48.71 61.17
N GLY A 710 4.61 48.76 61.94
CA GLY A 710 4.50 48.94 63.41
C GLY A 710 5.84 48.96 64.12
N ALA A 711 6.41 50.08 64.27
CA ALA A 711 7.60 50.41 65.03
C ALA A 711 7.55 49.99 66.49
N GLY A 712 8.71 49.71 67.08
CA GLY A 712 8.92 49.59 68.52
C GLY A 712 10.39 49.47 68.87
N ARG A 713 11.00 50.55 69.20
CA ARG A 713 12.28 50.64 69.91
C ARG A 713 12.21 49.91 71.29
N VAL A 714 13.16 49.16 71.65
CA VAL A 714 14.21 49.38 72.70
C VAL A 714 15.31 48.36 72.47
#